data_1ad2da19b64029ee56723eda5223b5de
#
_entry.id   1ad2da19b64029ee56723eda5223b5de
#
_cell.length_a   1.000
_cell.length_b   1.000
_cell.length_c   1.000
_cell.angle_alpha   90.00
_cell.angle_beta   90.00
_cell.angle_gamma   90.00
#
_symmetry.space_group_name_H-M   'P 1'
#
loop_
_entity.id
_entity.type
_entity.pdbx_description
1 polymer ?
#
loop_
_entity_poly.entity_id
_entity_poly.type
_entity_poly.pdbx_seq_one_letter_code
_entity_poly.pdbx_strand_id
1 'polypeptide(L)'
;MRRTRVFLLLALFSAVALVAGAESLDARLQAFASWAEAEMTKDRMPGLSVAVMDGDEVWARGFGFADLENRVAASPESSYRMASVTKPMTAVAAMRLAEQGTLDLDAPIQNYVEYFPDKGASITIRRLLAHLGGISHYRNYLVEGRIREPKTTREAIAIFEQFDFIAPPGERYSYSTYGYNLVGAALEGAAGKPYGEVMRELVWGPAGMADTRMDDPAEIIPHRVDGYRLVDGTLKNSEFVDVSSRFAGGGTRSTVVDMIRFARALDDGTLVSAASLDAMWWPQTTNAGRWSFYGLGWDVRPVNGRFQVSHGGSQQETRTLLVLFPRADLAIALASNFEQAQLGKYRDRLFWLLTGEAWNPETYASDRRDQLARDLARELFDAGRLHYEKHGRAVTTDRRELAEAFAALRRTAAHVETNPEAAAKEIAEGIHPASGQPWLKAGSWIAAQLANRDSSRWYRFGELVFLEDWVDRYRRDRSIPRAWRFPAAFERRTVALSGAWENVLTPEVVAMVVEGAPAAERFAEVMAGREARILPSFANDLVAAVELSFQRGDVARARRLANTAAELYPEDAEATGIEGVVLSLTGEPAEGCAMLAKSARLDARGYGRASNLRSIADFLNGEEMIDEAIALLENAAAVHAGDAGVHLALGDAYAKKGLREKAKEAYEKALAIDPDSPEARERLHGPSS
;
A
#
# COMPACT_ATOMS: atom_id res chain seq x y z
N MET A 1 -53.73 -49.49 -10.36
CA MET A 1 -54.01 -48.04 -10.59
C MET A 1 -53.52 -47.08 -9.47
N ARG A 2 -53.04 -47.53 -8.31
CA ARG A 2 -52.51 -46.62 -7.24
C ARG A 2 -51.00 -46.36 -7.31
N ARG A 3 -50.22 -47.17 -8.02
CA ARG A 3 -48.75 -46.96 -8.13
C ARG A 3 -48.33 -45.96 -9.24
N THR A 4 -49.17 -45.74 -10.23
CA THR A 4 -48.88 -44.82 -11.35
C THR A 4 -49.16 -43.35 -11.00
N ARG A 5 -49.99 -43.05 -9.98
CA ARG A 5 -50.24 -41.67 -9.54
C ARG A 5 -49.17 -41.08 -8.62
N VAL A 6 -48.39 -41.95 -7.93
CA VAL A 6 -47.32 -41.47 -7.03
C VAL A 6 -46.08 -41.10 -7.87
N PHE A 7 -45.83 -41.80 -8.98
CA PHE A 7 -44.71 -41.45 -9.88
C PHE A 7 -44.92 -40.14 -10.66
N LEU A 8 -46.20 -39.81 -11.00
CA LEU A 8 -46.50 -38.55 -11.68
C LEU A 8 -46.40 -37.33 -10.74
N LEU A 9 -46.67 -37.48 -9.44
CA LEU A 9 -46.53 -36.41 -8.46
C LEU A 9 -45.07 -36.15 -8.07
N LEU A 10 -44.24 -37.19 -8.02
CA LEU A 10 -42.81 -37.04 -7.81
C LEU A 10 -42.09 -36.44 -9.04
N ALA A 11 -42.53 -36.77 -10.25
CA ALA A 11 -42.01 -36.15 -11.48
C ALA A 11 -42.42 -34.67 -11.63
N LEU A 12 -43.63 -34.28 -11.16
CA LEU A 12 -44.03 -32.87 -11.11
C LEU A 12 -43.30 -32.06 -10.02
N PHE A 13 -42.97 -32.66 -8.86
CA PHE A 13 -42.15 -31.99 -7.83
C PHE A 13 -40.68 -31.87 -8.25
N SER A 14 -40.16 -32.83 -9.01
CA SER A 14 -38.77 -32.72 -9.57
C SER A 14 -38.68 -31.74 -10.74
N ALA A 15 -39.76 -31.50 -11.50
CA ALA A 15 -39.78 -30.54 -12.59
C ALA A 15 -40.02 -29.09 -12.09
N VAL A 16 -40.61 -28.89 -10.90
CA VAL A 16 -40.77 -27.55 -10.29
C VAL A 16 -39.52 -27.14 -9.52
N ALA A 17 -38.68 -28.09 -9.13
CA ALA A 17 -37.37 -27.77 -8.50
C ALA A 17 -36.24 -27.43 -9.52
N LEU A 18 -36.50 -27.55 -10.82
CA LEU A 18 -35.48 -27.28 -11.86
C LEU A 18 -35.70 -25.97 -12.63
N VAL A 19 -36.57 -25.08 -12.16
CA VAL A 19 -36.71 -23.74 -12.73
C VAL A 19 -36.85 -22.71 -11.60
N ALA A 20 -36.03 -22.83 -10.58
CA ALA A 20 -35.58 -21.64 -9.86
C ALA A 20 -34.48 -21.07 -10.76
N GLY A 21 -34.82 -20.26 -11.75
CA GLY A 21 -33.84 -19.48 -12.50
C GLY A 21 -32.94 -18.73 -11.52
N ALA A 22 -31.65 -18.72 -11.75
CA ALA A 22 -30.75 -17.94 -10.95
C ALA A 22 -31.32 -16.51 -10.85
N GLU A 23 -31.38 -15.98 -9.64
CA GLU A 23 -31.85 -14.60 -9.41
C GLU A 23 -30.93 -13.66 -10.24
N SER A 24 -31.53 -12.74 -11.01
CA SER A 24 -30.78 -11.83 -11.85
C SER A 24 -29.81 -10.97 -11.01
N LEU A 25 -28.71 -10.53 -11.59
CA LEU A 25 -27.74 -9.66 -10.92
C LEU A 25 -28.43 -8.40 -10.36
N ASP A 26 -29.34 -7.81 -11.09
CA ASP A 26 -30.12 -6.64 -10.63
C ASP A 26 -30.94 -6.96 -9.37
N ALA A 27 -31.60 -8.11 -9.31
CA ALA A 27 -32.39 -8.53 -8.14
C ALA A 27 -31.46 -8.75 -6.92
N ARG A 28 -30.33 -9.42 -7.09
CA ARG A 28 -29.33 -9.62 -6.02
C ARG A 28 -28.77 -8.28 -5.51
N LEU A 29 -28.58 -7.30 -6.37
CA LEU A 29 -27.99 -5.99 -6.03
C LEU A 29 -29.03 -4.93 -5.62
N GLN A 30 -30.33 -5.23 -5.70
CA GLN A 30 -31.39 -4.31 -5.25
C GLN A 30 -31.21 -3.89 -3.78
N ALA A 31 -30.80 -4.82 -2.91
CA ALA A 31 -30.54 -4.53 -1.49
C ALA A 31 -29.29 -3.66 -1.28
N PHE A 32 -28.34 -3.65 -2.23
CA PHE A 32 -27.19 -2.80 -2.18
C PHE A 32 -27.56 -1.33 -2.33
N ALA A 33 -28.49 -1.00 -3.23
CA ALA A 33 -28.84 0.39 -3.53
C ALA A 33 -29.31 1.15 -2.28
N SER A 34 -30.32 0.60 -1.57
CA SER A 34 -30.85 1.24 -0.35
C SER A 34 -29.82 1.28 0.79
N TRP A 35 -28.98 0.25 0.90
CA TRP A 35 -27.92 0.22 1.88
C TRP A 35 -26.84 1.27 1.58
N ALA A 36 -26.43 1.41 0.30
CA ALA A 36 -25.41 2.36 -0.12
C ALA A 36 -25.84 3.81 0.15
N GLU A 37 -27.08 4.19 -0.16
CA GLU A 37 -27.63 5.52 0.12
C GLU A 37 -27.62 5.85 1.61
N ALA A 38 -28.03 4.88 2.46
CA ALA A 38 -28.00 5.03 3.91
C ALA A 38 -26.57 5.17 4.45
N GLU A 39 -25.64 4.40 3.91
CA GLU A 39 -24.23 4.42 4.34
C GLU A 39 -23.51 5.68 3.87
N MET A 40 -23.74 6.14 2.64
CA MET A 40 -23.24 7.42 2.14
C MET A 40 -23.68 8.61 3.00
N THR A 41 -24.94 8.58 3.47
CA THR A 41 -25.44 9.61 4.39
C THR A 41 -24.66 9.66 5.70
N LYS A 42 -24.35 8.50 6.30
CA LYS A 42 -23.52 8.41 7.51
C LYS A 42 -22.10 8.92 7.26
N ASP A 43 -21.53 8.57 6.12
CA ASP A 43 -20.18 8.96 5.72
C ASP A 43 -20.09 10.41 5.23
N ARG A 44 -21.23 11.06 5.00
CA ARG A 44 -21.33 12.37 4.35
C ARG A 44 -20.67 12.39 2.97
N MET A 45 -20.74 11.26 2.26
CA MET A 45 -20.19 11.05 0.93
C MET A 45 -21.11 11.68 -0.12
N PRO A 46 -20.63 12.66 -0.92
CA PRO A 46 -21.46 13.34 -1.91
C PRO A 46 -21.92 12.44 -3.06
N GLY A 47 -21.01 11.69 -3.65
CA GLY A 47 -21.27 10.88 -4.83
C GLY A 47 -20.47 9.57 -4.87
N LEU A 48 -21.10 8.54 -5.43
CA LEU A 48 -20.53 7.22 -5.64
C LEU A 48 -21.07 6.64 -6.95
N SER A 49 -20.19 6.13 -7.80
CA SER A 49 -20.58 5.27 -8.93
C SER A 49 -20.03 3.88 -8.73
N VAL A 50 -20.82 2.90 -9.12
CA VAL A 50 -20.56 1.47 -8.93
C VAL A 50 -20.84 0.73 -10.22
N ALA A 51 -19.95 -0.17 -10.61
CA ALA A 51 -20.26 -1.18 -11.62
C ALA A 51 -19.77 -2.56 -11.17
N VAL A 52 -20.54 -3.58 -11.51
CA VAL A 52 -20.27 -4.99 -11.20
C VAL A 52 -20.45 -5.80 -12.48
N MET A 53 -19.51 -6.70 -12.74
CA MET A 53 -19.61 -7.76 -13.74
C MET A 53 -19.68 -9.10 -13.00
N ASP A 54 -20.63 -9.96 -13.37
CA ASP A 54 -20.75 -11.33 -12.88
C ASP A 54 -21.08 -12.22 -14.09
N GLY A 55 -20.09 -12.92 -14.63
CA GLY A 55 -20.15 -13.54 -15.92
C GLY A 55 -20.45 -12.52 -17.04
N ASP A 56 -21.47 -12.79 -17.84
CA ASP A 56 -21.91 -11.91 -18.92
C ASP A 56 -22.76 -10.71 -18.44
N GLU A 57 -23.30 -10.77 -17.24
CA GLU A 57 -24.17 -9.71 -16.69
C GLU A 57 -23.31 -8.52 -16.19
N VAL A 58 -23.78 -7.32 -16.48
CA VAL A 58 -23.20 -6.07 -15.96
C VAL A 58 -24.28 -5.25 -15.31
N TRP A 59 -24.07 -4.86 -14.07
CA TRP A 59 -24.89 -3.93 -13.34
C TRP A 59 -24.09 -2.66 -13.04
N ALA A 60 -24.65 -1.48 -13.29
CA ALA A 60 -24.00 -0.22 -12.99
C ALA A 60 -25.02 0.83 -12.48
N ARG A 61 -24.62 1.61 -11.46
CA ARG A 61 -25.47 2.64 -10.86
C ARG A 61 -24.66 3.77 -10.25
N GLY A 62 -25.20 5.00 -10.32
CA GLY A 62 -24.73 6.14 -9.57
C GLY A 62 -25.61 6.44 -8.35
N PHE A 63 -25.02 7.00 -7.30
CA PHE A 63 -25.64 7.38 -6.05
C PHE A 63 -25.19 8.78 -5.62
N GLY A 64 -26.11 9.59 -5.09
CA GLY A 64 -25.80 10.96 -4.68
C GLY A 64 -25.51 11.88 -5.88
N PHE A 65 -24.52 12.75 -5.75
CA PHE A 65 -24.27 13.85 -6.66
C PHE A 65 -22.83 13.84 -7.23
N ALA A 66 -22.74 14.00 -8.54
CA ALA A 66 -21.49 14.26 -9.26
C ALA A 66 -21.03 15.72 -9.02
N ASP A 67 -21.99 16.64 -8.92
CA ASP A 67 -21.80 18.05 -8.57
C ASP A 67 -22.87 18.40 -7.51
N LEU A 68 -22.40 18.69 -6.30
CA LEU A 68 -23.27 18.96 -5.17
C LEU A 68 -23.90 20.36 -5.24
N GLU A 69 -23.16 21.34 -5.75
CA GLU A 69 -23.61 22.73 -5.86
C GLU A 69 -24.77 22.86 -6.84
N ASN A 70 -24.65 22.22 -8.02
CA ASN A 70 -25.67 22.24 -9.06
C ASN A 70 -26.64 21.06 -8.99
N ARG A 71 -26.47 20.17 -8.00
CA ARG A 71 -27.29 18.99 -7.75
C ARG A 71 -27.34 18.03 -8.96
N VAL A 72 -26.23 17.90 -9.69
CA VAL A 72 -26.11 16.95 -10.79
C VAL A 72 -25.95 15.56 -10.20
N ALA A 73 -26.86 14.65 -10.52
CA ALA A 73 -26.80 13.28 -10.01
C ALA A 73 -25.56 12.54 -10.51
N ALA A 74 -24.93 11.74 -9.64
CA ALA A 74 -23.93 10.78 -10.06
C ALA A 74 -24.57 9.64 -10.87
N SER A 75 -23.89 9.20 -11.92
CA SER A 75 -24.34 8.15 -12.83
C SER A 75 -23.20 7.16 -13.13
N PRO A 76 -23.47 6.03 -13.78
CA PRO A 76 -22.41 5.12 -14.24
C PRO A 76 -21.41 5.78 -15.20
N GLU A 77 -21.84 6.79 -15.94
CA GLU A 77 -21.08 7.58 -16.91
C GLU A 77 -20.31 8.75 -16.24
N SER A 78 -20.51 8.98 -14.94
CA SER A 78 -19.76 10.00 -14.21
C SER A 78 -18.27 9.76 -14.33
N SER A 79 -17.54 10.80 -14.75
CA SER A 79 -16.11 10.73 -15.05
C SER A 79 -15.29 11.16 -13.84
N TYR A 80 -14.55 10.22 -13.28
CA TYR A 80 -13.71 10.39 -12.08
C TYR A 80 -12.24 10.35 -12.44
N ARG A 81 -11.40 11.03 -11.68
CA ARG A 81 -9.97 10.74 -11.64
C ARG A 81 -9.75 9.31 -11.16
N MET A 82 -9.01 8.50 -11.90
CA MET A 82 -8.75 7.11 -11.53
C MET A 82 -7.63 6.96 -10.50
N ALA A 83 -6.86 8.02 -10.29
CA ALA A 83 -5.71 7.95 -9.41
C ALA A 83 -4.86 6.69 -9.73
N SER A 84 -4.44 5.94 -8.72
CA SER A 84 -3.54 4.81 -8.93
C SER A 84 -4.15 3.62 -9.69
N VAL A 85 -5.45 3.59 -9.96
CA VAL A 85 -6.04 2.62 -10.91
C VAL A 85 -5.53 2.85 -12.36
N THR A 86 -4.84 3.96 -12.61
CA THR A 86 -4.04 4.18 -13.83
C THR A 86 -2.92 3.13 -14.00
N LYS A 87 -2.32 2.67 -12.90
CA LYS A 87 -1.15 1.77 -12.92
C LYS A 87 -1.38 0.43 -13.62
N PRO A 88 -2.46 -0.30 -13.35
CA PRO A 88 -2.82 -1.48 -14.13
C PRO A 88 -2.86 -1.23 -15.65
N MET A 89 -3.46 -0.12 -16.07
CA MET A 89 -3.55 0.24 -17.48
C MET A 89 -2.17 0.53 -18.08
N THR A 90 -1.31 1.25 -17.36
CA THR A 90 0.09 1.49 -17.76
C THR A 90 0.87 0.18 -17.89
N ALA A 91 0.64 -0.76 -16.97
CA ALA A 91 1.30 -2.07 -17.01
C ALA A 91 0.84 -2.88 -18.25
N VAL A 92 -0.45 -2.84 -18.60
CA VAL A 92 -0.96 -3.46 -19.82
C VAL A 92 -0.29 -2.88 -21.07
N ALA A 93 -0.13 -1.55 -21.15
CA ALA A 93 0.56 -0.92 -22.26
C ALA A 93 2.03 -1.40 -22.37
N ALA A 94 2.73 -1.52 -21.25
CA ALA A 94 4.09 -2.03 -21.19
C ALA A 94 4.17 -3.50 -21.68
N MET A 95 3.24 -4.34 -21.22
CA MET A 95 3.18 -5.73 -21.65
C MET A 95 2.89 -5.87 -23.16
N ARG A 96 1.99 -5.05 -23.70
CA ARG A 96 1.69 -5.06 -25.14
C ARG A 96 2.89 -4.65 -26.00
N LEU A 97 3.64 -3.62 -25.58
CA LEU A 97 4.89 -3.26 -26.26
C LEU A 97 5.94 -4.36 -26.13
N ALA A 98 5.96 -5.08 -25.01
CA ALA A 98 6.84 -6.23 -24.83
C ALA A 98 6.45 -7.40 -25.74
N GLU A 99 5.16 -7.73 -25.86
CA GLU A 99 4.66 -8.72 -26.81
C GLU A 99 4.99 -8.38 -28.27
N GLN A 100 5.00 -7.09 -28.62
CA GLN A 100 5.38 -6.58 -29.93
C GLN A 100 6.90 -6.58 -30.16
N GLY A 101 7.70 -6.87 -29.13
CA GLY A 101 9.17 -6.81 -29.20
C GLY A 101 9.75 -5.38 -29.24
N THR A 102 8.92 -4.36 -29.01
CA THR A 102 9.32 -2.94 -29.00
C THR A 102 9.91 -2.52 -27.65
N LEU A 103 9.52 -3.20 -26.58
CA LEU A 103 9.95 -2.94 -25.21
C LEU A 103 10.51 -4.22 -24.60
N ASP A 104 11.73 -4.17 -24.06
CA ASP A 104 12.28 -5.22 -23.20
C ASP A 104 12.10 -4.80 -21.73
N LEU A 105 11.30 -5.59 -21.00
CA LEU A 105 10.99 -5.30 -19.59
C LEU A 105 12.20 -5.37 -18.67
N ASP A 106 13.24 -6.10 -19.07
CA ASP A 106 14.44 -6.36 -18.28
C ASP A 106 15.67 -5.55 -18.75
N ALA A 107 15.54 -4.79 -19.83
CA ALA A 107 16.56 -3.85 -20.28
C ALA A 107 16.69 -2.64 -19.32
N PRO A 108 17.90 -2.02 -19.24
CA PRO A 108 18.08 -0.78 -18.51
C PRO A 108 17.13 0.32 -19.01
N ILE A 109 16.55 1.07 -18.07
CA ILE A 109 15.57 2.14 -18.36
C ILE A 109 16.12 3.18 -19.34
N GLN A 110 17.44 3.44 -19.32
CA GLN A 110 18.11 4.39 -20.21
C GLN A 110 17.99 4.02 -21.70
N ASN A 111 17.70 2.76 -22.03
CA ASN A 111 17.45 2.37 -23.42
C ASN A 111 16.21 3.08 -24.02
N TYR A 112 15.30 3.54 -23.16
CA TYR A 112 14.04 4.19 -23.55
C TYR A 112 13.93 5.62 -23.04
N VAL A 113 14.66 5.95 -21.98
CA VAL A 113 14.67 7.28 -21.33
C VAL A 113 16.12 7.73 -21.20
N GLU A 114 16.74 8.07 -22.33
CA GLU A 114 18.17 8.42 -22.43
C GLU A 114 18.59 9.54 -21.47
N TYR A 115 17.70 10.45 -21.18
CA TYR A 115 17.95 11.58 -20.30
C TYR A 115 17.87 11.24 -18.79
N PHE A 116 17.41 10.03 -18.42
CA PHE A 116 17.37 9.64 -17.02
C PHE A 116 18.80 9.29 -16.53
N PRO A 117 19.28 9.92 -15.44
CA PRO A 117 20.67 9.75 -15.03
C PRO A 117 21.00 8.31 -14.66
N ASP A 118 22.21 7.88 -14.97
CA ASP A 118 22.76 6.65 -14.42
C ASP A 118 22.99 6.83 -12.92
N LYS A 119 22.39 5.94 -12.13
CA LYS A 119 22.45 5.95 -10.67
C LYS A 119 23.37 4.85 -10.10
N GLY A 120 24.21 4.27 -10.94
CA GLY A 120 25.13 3.21 -10.52
C GLY A 120 24.48 1.83 -10.30
N ALA A 121 23.21 1.67 -10.63
CA ALA A 121 22.52 0.38 -10.60
C ALA A 121 21.43 0.31 -11.70
N SER A 122 21.27 -0.87 -12.30
CA SER A 122 20.30 -1.08 -13.37
C SER A 122 18.86 -1.02 -12.86
N ILE A 123 18.08 -0.08 -13.38
CA ILE A 123 16.64 0.03 -13.18
C ILE A 123 15.98 -0.60 -14.41
N THR A 124 15.07 -1.53 -14.22
CA THR A 124 14.31 -2.17 -15.30
C THR A 124 12.82 -1.85 -15.20
N ILE A 125 12.10 -1.90 -16.32
CA ILE A 125 10.67 -1.65 -16.37
C ILE A 125 9.91 -2.68 -15.52
N ARG A 126 10.32 -3.94 -15.54
CA ARG A 126 9.76 -4.99 -14.67
C ARG A 126 9.83 -4.61 -13.20
N ARG A 127 11.00 -4.16 -12.74
CA ARG A 127 11.17 -3.73 -11.35
C ARG A 127 10.36 -2.49 -10.99
N LEU A 128 10.22 -1.55 -11.92
CA LEU A 128 9.39 -0.35 -11.72
C LEU A 128 7.90 -0.71 -11.61
N LEU A 129 7.39 -1.57 -12.52
CA LEU A 129 6.00 -2.04 -12.49
C LEU A 129 5.66 -2.79 -11.20
N ALA A 130 6.64 -3.49 -10.63
CA ALA A 130 6.51 -4.25 -9.39
C ALA A 130 6.79 -3.45 -8.11
N HIS A 131 7.08 -2.14 -8.22
CA HIS A 131 7.53 -1.31 -7.10
C HIS A 131 8.83 -1.81 -6.43
N LEU A 132 9.69 -2.46 -7.21
CA LEU A 132 11.00 -2.96 -6.81
C LEU A 132 12.16 -2.13 -7.43
N GLY A 133 11.86 -1.03 -8.11
CA GLY A 133 12.86 -0.21 -8.82
C GLY A 133 13.72 0.68 -7.94
N GLY A 134 13.49 0.75 -6.63
CA GLY A 134 14.23 1.61 -5.71
C GLY A 134 13.94 3.12 -5.85
N ILE A 135 13.03 3.51 -6.74
CA ILE A 135 12.60 4.90 -6.94
C ILE A 135 11.63 5.31 -5.82
N SER A 136 11.89 6.44 -5.17
CA SER A 136 11.03 6.95 -4.10
C SER A 136 9.60 7.25 -4.60
N HIS A 137 8.65 7.21 -3.70
CA HIS A 137 7.35 7.86 -3.87
C HIS A 137 7.50 9.38 -3.60
N TYR A 138 6.40 10.12 -3.42
CA TYR A 138 6.48 11.50 -2.98
C TYR A 138 7.27 11.59 -1.68
N ARG A 139 8.32 12.38 -1.67
CA ARG A 139 9.10 12.64 -0.44
C ARG A 139 8.37 13.61 0.47
N ASN A 140 7.64 14.52 -0.17
CA ASN A 140 6.75 15.45 0.50
C ASN A 140 5.42 15.53 -0.26
N TYR A 141 4.44 14.78 0.21
CA TYR A 141 3.12 14.79 -0.42
C TYR A 141 2.45 16.17 -0.39
N LEU A 142 2.73 16.99 0.64
CA LEU A 142 2.13 18.32 0.77
C LEU A 142 2.63 19.29 -0.32
N VAL A 143 3.81 19.03 -0.89
CA VAL A 143 4.37 19.82 -1.99
C VAL A 143 4.18 19.07 -3.32
N GLU A 144 4.79 17.92 -3.44
CA GLU A 144 4.84 17.15 -4.70
C GLU A 144 3.46 16.58 -5.10
N GLY A 145 2.64 16.26 -4.10
CA GLY A 145 1.25 15.81 -4.32
C GLY A 145 0.26 16.93 -4.59
N ARG A 146 0.68 18.20 -4.51
CA ARG A 146 -0.18 19.40 -4.66
C ARG A 146 0.26 20.34 -5.76
N ILE A 147 1.02 19.85 -6.75
CA ILE A 147 1.43 20.61 -7.94
C ILE A 147 0.17 21.10 -8.68
N ARG A 148 0.15 22.36 -9.02
CA ARG A 148 -1.00 23.03 -9.69
C ARG A 148 -0.72 23.38 -11.14
N GLU A 149 0.55 23.46 -11.52
CA GLU A 149 0.94 23.74 -12.89
C GLU A 149 1.03 22.45 -13.69
N PRO A 150 0.60 22.46 -14.96
CA PRO A 150 0.77 21.33 -15.86
C PRO A 150 2.25 21.02 -16.07
N LYS A 151 2.58 19.77 -16.20
CA LYS A 151 3.93 19.26 -16.43
C LYS A 151 3.96 18.39 -17.68
N THR A 152 4.96 18.62 -18.51
CA THR A 152 5.35 17.66 -19.55
C THR A 152 5.95 16.40 -18.90
N THR A 153 6.03 15.30 -19.66
CA THR A 153 6.70 14.08 -19.19
C THR A 153 8.11 14.39 -18.67
N ARG A 154 8.88 15.20 -19.41
CA ARG A 154 10.26 15.57 -19.02
C ARG A 154 10.29 16.33 -17.70
N GLU A 155 9.39 17.27 -17.49
CA GLU A 155 9.28 18.04 -16.24
C GLU A 155 8.79 17.18 -15.08
N ALA A 156 7.88 16.24 -15.32
CA ALA A 156 7.42 15.29 -14.31
C ALA A 156 8.54 14.35 -13.84
N ILE A 157 9.42 13.92 -14.76
CA ILE A 157 10.61 13.15 -14.43
C ILE A 157 11.65 14.00 -13.68
N ALA A 158 11.82 15.27 -14.06
CA ALA A 158 12.77 16.18 -13.43
C ALA A 158 12.51 16.40 -11.93
N ILE A 159 11.28 16.20 -11.45
CA ILE A 159 10.93 16.32 -10.03
C ILE A 159 11.79 15.35 -9.17
N PHE A 160 12.06 14.16 -9.67
CA PHE A 160 12.69 13.09 -8.88
C PHE A 160 13.95 12.48 -9.49
N GLU A 161 14.34 12.84 -10.70
CA GLU A 161 15.48 12.22 -11.39
C GLU A 161 16.80 12.35 -10.63
N GLN A 162 16.95 13.37 -9.80
CA GLN A 162 18.15 13.57 -8.96
C GLN A 162 18.03 12.91 -7.59
N PHE A 163 16.87 12.31 -7.26
CA PHE A 163 16.71 11.67 -5.97
C PHE A 163 17.51 10.37 -5.92
N ASP A 164 18.19 10.13 -4.81
CA ASP A 164 18.85 8.85 -4.56
C ASP A 164 17.84 7.71 -4.49
N PHE A 165 18.32 6.49 -4.72
CA PHE A 165 17.53 5.31 -4.41
C PHE A 165 17.18 5.27 -2.93
N ILE A 166 15.95 4.83 -2.64
CA ILE A 166 15.54 4.50 -1.27
C ILE A 166 16.06 3.13 -0.84
N ALA A 167 16.37 2.26 -1.79
CA ALA A 167 17.05 1.00 -1.67
C ALA A 167 17.59 0.61 -3.06
N PRO A 168 18.66 -0.20 -3.18
CA PRO A 168 19.06 -0.77 -4.45
C PRO A 168 17.92 -1.47 -5.18
N PRO A 169 17.82 -1.36 -6.52
CA PRO A 169 16.77 -2.00 -7.29
C PRO A 169 16.69 -3.51 -7.02
N GLY A 170 15.47 -3.98 -6.71
CA GLY A 170 15.19 -5.37 -6.38
C GLY A 170 15.34 -5.74 -4.90
N GLU A 171 15.89 -4.90 -4.04
CA GLU A 171 16.10 -5.27 -2.63
C GLU A 171 14.84 -5.12 -1.78
N ARG A 172 14.01 -4.13 -2.09
CA ARG A 172 12.85 -3.80 -1.26
C ARG A 172 11.64 -3.43 -2.11
N TYR A 173 10.47 -3.93 -1.72
CA TYR A 173 9.21 -3.39 -2.20
C TYR A 173 8.99 -1.98 -1.62
N SER A 174 8.78 -1.01 -2.49
CA SER A 174 8.41 0.35 -2.10
C SER A 174 7.51 0.96 -3.15
N TYR A 175 6.26 1.16 -2.79
CA TYR A 175 5.26 1.74 -3.68
C TYR A 175 5.72 3.11 -4.20
N SER A 176 5.72 3.29 -5.54
CA SER A 176 6.21 4.51 -6.16
C SER A 176 5.36 4.95 -7.34
N THR A 177 4.76 6.12 -7.25
CA THR A 177 4.13 6.78 -8.40
C THR A 177 5.18 7.34 -9.36
N TYR A 178 6.32 7.80 -8.85
CA TYR A 178 7.44 8.25 -9.69
C TYR A 178 8.05 7.11 -10.51
N GLY A 179 8.13 5.91 -9.94
CA GLY A 179 8.53 4.73 -10.70
C GLY A 179 7.60 4.48 -11.90
N TYR A 180 6.30 4.70 -11.75
CA TYR A 180 5.34 4.59 -12.84
C TYR A 180 5.44 5.72 -13.85
N ASN A 181 5.75 6.94 -13.43
CA ASN A 181 6.07 8.02 -14.37
C ASN A 181 7.28 7.65 -15.24
N LEU A 182 8.29 7.01 -14.65
CA LEU A 182 9.46 6.55 -15.41
C LEU A 182 9.08 5.42 -16.40
N VAL A 183 8.16 4.52 -16.03
CA VAL A 183 7.57 3.56 -16.98
C VAL A 183 6.85 4.31 -18.11
N GLY A 184 6.01 5.31 -17.79
CA GLY A 184 5.31 6.10 -18.79
C GLY A 184 6.26 6.79 -19.79
N ALA A 185 7.35 7.37 -19.30
CA ALA A 185 8.40 7.94 -20.14
C ALA A 185 9.07 6.87 -21.03
N ALA A 186 9.26 5.65 -20.52
CA ALA A 186 9.78 4.54 -21.32
C ALA A 186 8.80 4.08 -22.39
N LEU A 187 7.49 4.09 -22.12
CA LEU A 187 6.47 3.80 -23.14
C LEU A 187 6.50 4.85 -24.26
N GLU A 188 6.67 6.14 -23.93
CA GLU A 188 6.84 7.21 -24.91
C GLU A 188 8.09 6.99 -25.76
N GLY A 189 9.23 6.67 -25.12
CA GLY A 189 10.49 6.41 -25.82
C GLY A 189 10.43 5.19 -26.73
N ALA A 190 9.80 4.10 -26.29
CA ALA A 190 9.65 2.89 -27.06
C ALA A 190 8.66 3.04 -28.24
N ALA A 191 7.54 3.74 -28.02
CA ALA A 191 6.50 3.92 -29.03
C ALA A 191 6.74 5.13 -29.97
N GLY A 192 7.60 6.07 -29.56
CA GLY A 192 7.81 7.34 -30.31
C GLY A 192 6.58 8.27 -30.31
N LYS A 193 5.70 8.15 -29.32
CA LYS A 193 4.43 8.88 -29.21
C LYS A 193 4.18 9.32 -27.78
N PRO A 194 3.41 10.41 -27.55
CA PRO A 194 2.98 10.84 -26.22
C PRO A 194 2.23 9.72 -25.47
N TYR A 195 2.42 9.65 -24.16
CA TYR A 195 1.84 8.60 -23.31
C TYR A 195 0.32 8.43 -23.50
N GLY A 196 -0.45 9.53 -23.55
CA GLY A 196 -1.89 9.45 -23.76
C GLY A 196 -2.31 8.84 -25.09
N GLU A 197 -1.48 8.99 -26.15
CA GLU A 197 -1.69 8.34 -27.45
C GLU A 197 -1.37 6.84 -27.38
N VAL A 198 -0.26 6.50 -26.74
CA VAL A 198 0.10 5.10 -26.48
C VAL A 198 -1.02 4.38 -25.73
N MET A 199 -1.54 5.00 -24.67
CA MET A 199 -2.62 4.41 -23.87
C MET A 199 -3.91 4.24 -24.69
N ARG A 200 -4.26 5.23 -25.50
CA ARG A 200 -5.44 5.14 -26.36
C ARG A 200 -5.33 4.02 -27.39
N GLU A 201 -4.16 3.88 -28.03
CA GLU A 201 -3.94 2.86 -29.07
C GLU A 201 -3.81 1.45 -28.51
N LEU A 202 -3.14 1.31 -27.35
CA LEU A 202 -2.81 -0.01 -26.82
C LEU A 202 -3.78 -0.50 -25.75
N VAL A 203 -4.52 0.37 -25.08
CA VAL A 203 -5.37 -0.03 -23.95
C VAL A 203 -6.81 0.43 -24.15
N TRP A 204 -7.05 1.73 -24.17
CA TRP A 204 -8.41 2.27 -24.08
C TRP A 204 -9.25 1.96 -25.33
N GLY A 205 -8.67 2.14 -26.52
CA GLY A 205 -9.36 1.83 -27.78
C GLY A 205 -9.70 0.35 -27.91
N PRO A 206 -8.71 -0.57 -27.81
CA PRO A 206 -8.99 -2.01 -27.89
C PRO A 206 -9.99 -2.52 -26.84
N ALA A 207 -9.95 -1.98 -25.61
CA ALA A 207 -10.92 -2.34 -24.55
C ALA A 207 -12.28 -1.65 -24.70
N GLY A 208 -12.48 -0.77 -25.68
CA GLY A 208 -13.74 -0.04 -25.85
C GLY A 208 -14.02 1.00 -24.74
N MET A 209 -12.97 1.52 -24.09
CA MET A 209 -13.05 2.48 -22.99
C MET A 209 -13.19 3.92 -23.54
N ALA A 210 -14.34 4.21 -24.11
CA ALA A 210 -14.58 5.45 -24.87
C ALA A 210 -14.50 6.74 -24.02
N ASP A 211 -14.77 6.63 -22.73
CA ASP A 211 -14.82 7.75 -21.78
C ASP A 211 -13.52 7.88 -20.97
N THR A 212 -12.50 7.03 -21.29
CA THR A 212 -11.20 7.06 -20.61
C THR A 212 -10.18 7.91 -21.37
N ARG A 213 -9.49 8.77 -20.64
CA ARG A 213 -8.51 9.72 -21.18
C ARG A 213 -7.54 10.23 -20.12
N MET A 214 -6.55 11.00 -20.54
CA MET A 214 -5.77 11.80 -19.59
C MET A 214 -6.66 12.85 -18.94
N ASP A 215 -6.40 13.16 -17.65
CA ASP A 215 -7.13 14.24 -16.97
C ASP A 215 -6.47 15.57 -17.27
N ASP A 216 -6.99 16.26 -18.31
CA ASP A 216 -6.61 17.62 -18.63
C ASP A 216 -7.67 18.59 -18.07
N PRO A 217 -7.30 19.49 -17.13
CA PRO A 217 -8.25 20.44 -16.57
C PRO A 217 -8.74 21.49 -17.60
N ALA A 218 -8.03 21.69 -18.69
CA ALA A 218 -8.42 22.61 -19.76
C ALA A 218 -9.41 21.98 -20.77
N GLU A 219 -9.50 20.64 -20.81
CA GLU A 219 -10.40 19.93 -21.70
C GLU A 219 -11.84 19.93 -21.15
N ILE A 220 -12.82 20.15 -22.04
CA ILE A 220 -14.25 19.94 -21.71
C ILE A 220 -14.51 18.44 -21.73
N ILE A 221 -14.58 17.82 -20.54
CA ILE A 221 -14.83 16.41 -20.38
C ILE A 221 -16.29 16.19 -19.96
N PRO A 222 -17.10 15.48 -20.76
CA PRO A 222 -18.47 15.17 -20.39
C PRO A 222 -18.54 14.43 -19.05
N HIS A 223 -19.58 14.71 -18.27
CA HIS A 223 -19.86 14.05 -16.97
C HIS A 223 -18.73 14.17 -15.94
N ARG A 224 -17.82 15.12 -16.09
CA ARG A 224 -16.76 15.40 -15.11
C ARG A 224 -17.40 15.68 -13.74
N VAL A 225 -16.94 14.98 -12.71
CA VAL A 225 -17.40 15.19 -11.34
C VAL A 225 -16.59 16.29 -10.66
N ASP A 226 -17.22 16.99 -9.72
CA ASP A 226 -16.53 17.84 -8.77
C ASP A 226 -16.12 17.06 -7.53
N GLY A 227 -14.93 17.37 -7.00
CA GLY A 227 -14.35 16.65 -5.86
C GLY A 227 -14.64 17.34 -4.53
N TYR A 228 -14.80 16.55 -3.47
CA TYR A 228 -15.16 17.02 -2.14
C TYR A 228 -14.29 16.39 -1.06
N ARG A 229 -14.11 17.13 0.04
CA ARG A 229 -13.38 16.67 1.22
C ARG A 229 -13.98 17.21 2.51
N LEU A 230 -13.74 16.54 3.62
CA LEU A 230 -14.04 17.08 4.95
C LEU A 230 -12.83 17.85 5.48
N VAL A 231 -13.09 19.06 5.95
CA VAL A 231 -12.12 19.88 6.66
C VAL A 231 -12.80 20.35 7.96
N ASP A 232 -12.26 19.99 9.09
CA ASP A 232 -12.84 20.28 10.40
C ASP A 232 -14.33 19.90 10.51
N GLY A 233 -14.65 18.72 10.01
CA GLY A 233 -16.01 18.19 9.97
C GLY A 233 -16.96 18.92 9.02
N THR A 234 -16.49 19.87 8.20
CA THR A 234 -17.28 20.58 7.20
C THR A 234 -16.94 20.08 5.80
N LEU A 235 -17.94 19.80 5.02
CA LEU A 235 -17.76 19.42 3.62
C LEU A 235 -17.34 20.65 2.81
N LYS A 236 -16.25 20.53 2.07
CA LYS A 236 -15.69 21.57 1.20
C LYS A 236 -15.29 20.96 -0.14
N ASN A 237 -15.13 21.79 -1.15
CA ASN A 237 -14.54 21.38 -2.42
C ASN A 237 -13.10 20.92 -2.21
N SER A 238 -12.69 19.96 -3.01
CA SER A 238 -11.29 19.50 -3.07
C SER A 238 -10.38 20.64 -3.51
N GLU A 239 -9.11 20.57 -3.10
CA GLU A 239 -8.12 21.48 -3.66
C GLU A 239 -7.87 21.17 -5.12
N PHE A 240 -7.76 22.19 -5.93
CA PHE A 240 -7.30 22.02 -7.30
C PHE A 240 -5.84 21.56 -7.30
N VAL A 241 -5.57 20.46 -8.03
CA VAL A 241 -4.24 19.98 -8.36
C VAL A 241 -4.21 19.57 -9.83
N ASP A 242 -3.10 19.82 -10.50
CA ASP A 242 -2.82 19.28 -11.82
C ASP A 242 -2.17 17.88 -11.68
N VAL A 243 -2.74 16.89 -12.34
CA VAL A 243 -2.27 15.51 -12.20
C VAL A 243 -1.30 15.06 -13.28
N SER A 244 -0.88 15.95 -14.19
CA SER A 244 0.14 15.67 -15.20
C SER A 244 1.49 15.33 -14.60
N SER A 245 1.81 15.85 -13.40
CA SER A 245 3.01 15.46 -12.64
C SER A 245 3.05 13.99 -12.20
N ARG A 246 1.95 13.26 -12.35
CA ARG A 246 1.79 11.85 -12.02
C ARG A 246 1.12 11.04 -13.14
N PHE A 247 1.31 11.45 -14.37
CA PHE A 247 0.56 11.06 -15.58
C PHE A 247 0.38 9.54 -15.71
N ALA A 248 1.43 8.74 -15.63
CA ALA A 248 1.37 7.28 -15.80
C ALA A 248 1.05 6.51 -14.52
N GLY A 249 1.17 7.13 -13.36
CA GLY A 249 0.86 6.53 -12.07
C GLY A 249 -0.50 6.93 -11.49
N GLY A 250 -1.17 7.94 -12.07
CA GLY A 250 -2.40 8.48 -11.49
C GLY A 250 -3.08 9.58 -12.29
N GLY A 251 -2.70 9.81 -13.55
CA GLY A 251 -3.15 10.93 -14.38
C GLY A 251 -4.33 10.64 -15.31
N THR A 252 -5.00 9.49 -15.21
CA THR A 252 -6.16 9.16 -16.05
C THR A 252 -7.48 9.53 -15.38
N ARG A 253 -8.47 9.80 -16.21
CA ARG A 253 -9.88 9.96 -15.88
C ARG A 253 -10.70 8.93 -16.62
N SER A 254 -11.73 8.37 -15.97
CA SER A 254 -12.55 7.31 -16.54
C SER A 254 -13.91 7.18 -15.82
N THR A 255 -14.72 6.22 -16.25
CA THR A 255 -15.98 5.82 -15.64
C THR A 255 -15.90 4.41 -15.06
N VAL A 256 -16.80 4.06 -14.14
CA VAL A 256 -16.87 2.68 -13.61
C VAL A 256 -17.25 1.67 -14.70
N VAL A 257 -17.98 2.11 -15.73
CA VAL A 257 -18.35 1.26 -16.89
C VAL A 257 -17.10 0.92 -17.70
N ASP A 258 -16.23 1.91 -17.97
CA ASP A 258 -14.99 1.65 -18.68
C ASP A 258 -14.02 0.78 -17.88
N MET A 259 -14.05 0.86 -16.53
CA MET A 259 -13.28 -0.05 -15.69
C MET A 259 -13.74 -1.51 -15.84
N ILE A 260 -15.05 -1.75 -15.99
CA ILE A 260 -15.59 -3.10 -16.27
C ILE A 260 -15.22 -3.54 -17.69
N ARG A 261 -15.24 -2.64 -18.68
CA ARG A 261 -14.74 -2.96 -20.04
C ARG A 261 -13.26 -3.35 -20.02
N PHE A 262 -12.46 -2.63 -19.25
CA PHE A 262 -11.06 -2.97 -19.03
C PHE A 262 -10.89 -4.37 -18.40
N ALA A 263 -11.65 -4.68 -17.35
CA ALA A 263 -11.62 -5.99 -16.72
C ALA A 263 -11.99 -7.12 -17.71
N ARG A 264 -13.06 -6.92 -18.49
CA ARG A 264 -13.52 -7.88 -19.51
C ARG A 264 -12.46 -8.07 -20.60
N ALA A 265 -11.85 -7.00 -21.08
CA ALA A 265 -10.82 -7.06 -22.13
C ALA A 265 -9.50 -7.69 -21.66
N LEU A 266 -9.27 -7.77 -20.36
CA LEU A 266 -8.20 -8.59 -19.79
C LEU A 266 -8.58 -10.07 -19.78
N ASP A 267 -9.80 -10.38 -19.36
CA ASP A 267 -10.29 -11.74 -19.21
C ASP A 267 -10.43 -12.46 -20.55
N ASP A 268 -10.94 -11.80 -21.58
CA ASP A 268 -11.14 -12.35 -22.92
C ASP A 268 -9.88 -12.35 -23.81
N GLY A 269 -8.75 -11.86 -23.29
CA GLY A 269 -7.48 -11.82 -24.01
C GLY A 269 -7.36 -10.72 -25.08
N THR A 270 -8.30 -9.78 -25.14
CA THR A 270 -8.26 -8.65 -26.10
C THR A 270 -7.04 -7.75 -25.88
N LEU A 271 -6.62 -7.56 -24.64
CA LEU A 271 -5.53 -6.63 -24.29
C LEU A 271 -4.16 -7.29 -24.32
N VAL A 272 -4.00 -8.43 -23.69
CA VAL A 272 -2.72 -9.15 -23.57
C VAL A 272 -2.94 -10.65 -23.66
N SER A 273 -1.90 -11.39 -24.04
CA SER A 273 -1.94 -12.86 -24.05
C SER A 273 -2.12 -13.41 -22.63
N ALA A 274 -2.63 -14.64 -22.52
CA ALA A 274 -2.75 -15.34 -21.25
C ALA A 274 -1.39 -15.43 -20.52
N ALA A 275 -0.30 -15.68 -21.23
CA ALA A 275 1.04 -15.72 -20.65
C ALA A 275 1.48 -14.37 -20.07
N SER A 276 1.16 -13.26 -20.74
CA SER A 276 1.42 -11.91 -20.23
C SER A 276 0.57 -11.60 -19.03
N LEU A 277 -0.71 -12.01 -19.04
CA LEU A 277 -1.63 -11.82 -17.94
C LEU A 277 -1.17 -12.59 -16.70
N ASP A 278 -0.75 -13.85 -16.86
CA ASP A 278 -0.15 -14.64 -15.79
C ASP A 278 1.09 -13.95 -15.21
N ALA A 279 1.98 -13.45 -16.06
CA ALA A 279 3.16 -12.71 -15.61
C ALA A 279 2.82 -11.41 -14.85
N MET A 280 1.76 -10.71 -15.27
CA MET A 280 1.27 -9.49 -14.57
C MET A 280 0.67 -9.80 -13.22
N TRP A 281 -0.07 -10.87 -13.10
CA TRP A 281 -0.77 -11.28 -11.89
C TRP A 281 0.08 -12.15 -10.97
N TRP A 282 1.31 -12.43 -11.36
CA TRP A 282 2.27 -13.12 -10.54
C TRP A 282 2.88 -12.17 -9.50
N PRO A 283 2.80 -12.45 -8.20
CA PRO A 283 3.46 -11.64 -7.19
C PRO A 283 4.98 -11.64 -7.41
N GLN A 284 5.54 -10.45 -7.54
CA GLN A 284 6.98 -10.30 -7.77
C GLN A 284 7.77 -10.47 -6.47
N THR A 285 9.01 -10.91 -6.58
CA THR A 285 9.89 -11.13 -5.43
C THR A 285 11.06 -10.14 -5.43
N THR A 286 11.52 -9.79 -4.24
CA THR A 286 12.81 -9.09 -4.07
C THR A 286 13.97 -10.00 -4.48
N ASN A 287 15.18 -9.42 -4.62
CA ASN A 287 16.42 -10.18 -4.84
C ASN A 287 16.66 -11.24 -3.73
N ALA A 288 16.06 -11.02 -2.57
CA ALA A 288 16.08 -11.91 -1.42
C ALA A 288 14.98 -12.97 -1.44
N GLY A 289 14.18 -13.05 -2.52
CA GLY A 289 13.07 -14.00 -2.61
C GLY A 289 11.84 -13.65 -1.79
N ARG A 290 11.75 -12.43 -1.22
CA ARG A 290 10.56 -11.99 -0.47
C ARG A 290 9.42 -11.67 -1.43
N TRP A 291 8.24 -12.14 -1.11
CA TRP A 291 7.03 -11.82 -1.85
C TRP A 291 6.59 -10.38 -1.58
N SER A 292 6.32 -9.63 -2.65
CA SER A 292 5.77 -8.27 -2.53
C SER A 292 4.24 -8.26 -2.40
N PHE A 293 3.55 -9.38 -2.67
CA PHE A 293 2.11 -9.45 -2.90
C PHE A 293 1.62 -8.44 -3.95
N TYR A 294 2.52 -8.04 -4.85
CA TYR A 294 2.25 -7.14 -5.95
C TYR A 294 2.86 -7.71 -7.23
N GLY A 295 2.05 -7.76 -8.27
CA GLY A 295 2.46 -8.19 -9.60
C GLY A 295 2.99 -7.02 -10.43
N LEU A 296 2.79 -7.06 -11.75
CA LEU A 296 3.10 -5.94 -12.63
C LEU A 296 1.85 -5.06 -12.75
N GLY A 297 1.73 -4.08 -11.84
CA GLY A 297 0.61 -3.14 -11.80
C GLY A 297 -0.57 -3.53 -10.92
N TRP A 298 -0.51 -4.63 -10.21
CA TRP A 298 -1.63 -5.18 -9.46
C TRP A 298 -1.27 -5.58 -8.04
N ASP A 299 -2.09 -5.25 -7.08
CA ASP A 299 -2.10 -5.92 -5.78
C ASP A 299 -2.68 -7.34 -5.99
N VAL A 300 -1.95 -8.36 -5.53
CA VAL A 300 -2.31 -9.77 -5.74
C VAL A 300 -2.47 -10.44 -4.39
N ARG A 301 -3.72 -10.61 -3.97
CA ARG A 301 -4.03 -11.22 -2.67
C ARG A 301 -5.23 -12.14 -2.81
N PRO A 302 -5.15 -13.36 -2.28
CA PRO A 302 -6.31 -14.22 -2.21
C PRO A 302 -7.37 -13.64 -1.24
N VAL A 303 -8.62 -13.87 -1.55
CA VAL A 303 -9.76 -13.50 -0.70
C VAL A 303 -10.73 -14.67 -0.64
N ASN A 304 -10.99 -15.19 0.54
CA ASN A 304 -11.91 -16.32 0.77
C ASN A 304 -11.63 -17.52 -0.15
N GLY A 305 -10.38 -17.90 -0.36
CA GLY A 305 -10.00 -19.00 -1.26
C GLY A 305 -10.04 -18.67 -2.75
N ARG A 306 -10.35 -17.43 -3.11
CA ARG A 306 -10.41 -16.99 -4.49
C ARG A 306 -9.16 -16.20 -4.85
N PHE A 307 -8.60 -16.50 -6.00
CA PHE A 307 -7.58 -15.65 -6.58
C PHE A 307 -8.19 -14.29 -6.88
N GLN A 308 -7.54 -13.23 -6.40
CA GLN A 308 -8.00 -11.86 -6.54
C GLN A 308 -6.84 -10.96 -6.92
N VAL A 309 -7.07 -10.05 -7.86
CA VAL A 309 -6.20 -8.94 -8.20
C VAL A 309 -6.97 -7.63 -8.08
N SER A 310 -6.31 -6.58 -7.65
CA SER A 310 -6.98 -5.29 -7.44
C SER A 310 -6.03 -4.12 -7.55
N HIS A 311 -6.60 -2.94 -7.67
CA HIS A 311 -5.88 -1.70 -7.41
C HIS A 311 -6.83 -0.64 -6.85
N GLY A 312 -6.41 0.02 -5.77
CA GLY A 312 -7.09 1.18 -5.23
C GLY A 312 -6.50 2.48 -5.79
N GLY A 313 -7.31 3.53 -5.81
CA GLY A 313 -6.90 4.88 -6.21
C GLY A 313 -7.24 5.90 -5.13
N SER A 314 -6.28 6.79 -4.83
CA SER A 314 -6.42 7.84 -3.82
C SER A 314 -5.64 9.07 -4.24
N GLN A 315 -6.36 10.16 -4.46
CA GLN A 315 -5.78 11.50 -4.66
C GLN A 315 -6.85 12.57 -4.40
N GLN A 316 -6.52 13.83 -4.58
CA GLN A 316 -7.49 14.91 -4.53
C GLN A 316 -8.64 14.63 -5.47
N GLU A 317 -9.85 15.01 -5.07
CA GLU A 317 -11.14 14.80 -5.74
C GLU A 317 -11.67 13.37 -5.72
N THR A 318 -10.88 12.32 -5.39
CA THR A 318 -11.36 10.97 -5.69
C THR A 318 -10.83 9.88 -4.75
N ARG A 319 -11.64 8.84 -4.64
CA ARG A 319 -11.25 7.47 -4.28
C ARG A 319 -11.81 6.52 -5.31
N THR A 320 -11.00 5.57 -5.74
CA THR A 320 -11.40 4.55 -6.73
C THR A 320 -10.93 3.18 -6.28
N LEU A 321 -11.60 2.15 -6.76
CA LEU A 321 -11.22 0.76 -6.48
C LEU A 321 -11.66 -0.12 -7.64
N LEU A 322 -10.73 -0.91 -8.16
CA LEU A 322 -11.01 -1.96 -9.13
C LEU A 322 -10.57 -3.30 -8.53
N VAL A 323 -11.46 -4.28 -8.51
CA VAL A 323 -11.23 -5.62 -7.98
C VAL A 323 -11.70 -6.65 -9.00
N LEU A 324 -10.85 -7.61 -9.32
CA LEU A 324 -11.13 -8.69 -10.24
C LEU A 324 -10.95 -10.04 -9.53
N PHE A 325 -11.86 -10.95 -9.82
CA PHE A 325 -11.76 -12.37 -9.49
C PHE A 325 -11.77 -13.18 -10.80
N PRO A 326 -10.64 -13.26 -11.50
CA PRO A 326 -10.60 -13.75 -12.89
C PRO A 326 -11.17 -15.16 -13.07
N ARG A 327 -11.04 -16.03 -12.08
CA ARG A 327 -11.55 -17.41 -12.13
C ARG A 327 -13.03 -17.53 -11.77
N ALA A 328 -13.67 -16.44 -11.38
CA ALA A 328 -15.08 -16.38 -11.04
C ALA A 328 -15.86 -15.44 -11.98
N ASP A 329 -15.19 -14.93 -13.02
CA ASP A 329 -15.74 -13.96 -13.98
C ASP A 329 -16.43 -12.78 -13.27
N LEU A 330 -15.83 -12.35 -12.14
CA LEU A 330 -16.39 -11.33 -11.26
C LEU A 330 -15.46 -10.11 -11.21
N ALA A 331 -16.02 -8.93 -11.44
CA ALA A 331 -15.32 -7.67 -11.25
C ALA A 331 -16.20 -6.64 -10.55
N ILE A 332 -15.55 -5.81 -9.72
CA ILE A 332 -16.20 -4.70 -8.99
C ILE A 332 -15.38 -3.42 -9.25
N ALA A 333 -16.03 -2.39 -9.77
CA ALA A 333 -15.47 -1.07 -9.96
C ALA A 333 -16.25 -0.05 -9.13
N LEU A 334 -15.53 0.73 -8.34
CA LEU A 334 -16.07 1.78 -7.47
C LEU A 334 -15.32 3.09 -7.70
N ALA A 335 -16.05 4.20 -7.79
CA ALA A 335 -15.48 5.53 -7.85
C ALA A 335 -16.32 6.51 -7.04
N SER A 336 -15.67 7.33 -6.22
CA SER A 336 -16.32 8.38 -5.43
C SER A 336 -15.58 9.70 -5.61
N ASN A 337 -16.31 10.79 -5.65
CA ASN A 337 -15.78 12.14 -5.66
C ASN A 337 -15.50 12.70 -4.24
N PHE A 338 -15.27 11.82 -3.28
CA PHE A 338 -15.01 12.17 -1.89
C PHE A 338 -13.65 11.65 -1.42
N GLU A 339 -12.76 12.56 -1.00
CA GLU A 339 -11.37 12.20 -0.65
C GLU A 339 -11.24 11.23 0.54
N GLN A 340 -12.22 11.21 1.44
CA GLN A 340 -12.24 10.32 2.60
C GLN A 340 -13.11 9.07 2.40
N ALA A 341 -13.58 8.80 1.19
CA ALA A 341 -14.44 7.65 0.92
C ALA A 341 -13.77 6.32 1.32
N GLN A 342 -14.46 5.53 2.14
CA GLN A 342 -14.03 4.20 2.57
C GLN A 342 -14.65 3.14 1.65
N LEU A 343 -14.15 3.02 0.41
CA LEU A 343 -14.72 2.15 -0.62
C LEU A 343 -14.68 0.67 -0.24
N GLY A 344 -13.78 0.28 0.65
CA GLY A 344 -13.67 -1.10 1.13
C GLY A 344 -14.99 -1.66 1.64
N LYS A 345 -15.74 -0.92 2.45
CA LYS A 345 -17.01 -1.40 2.99
C LYS A 345 -18.11 -1.59 1.93
N TYR A 346 -18.08 -0.79 0.84
CA TYR A 346 -19.01 -0.95 -0.29
C TYR A 346 -18.64 -2.20 -1.10
N ARG A 347 -17.32 -2.43 -1.34
CA ARG A 347 -16.81 -3.68 -1.91
C ARG A 347 -17.23 -4.89 -1.08
N ASP A 348 -17.06 -4.83 0.24
CA ASP A 348 -17.37 -5.95 1.15
C ASP A 348 -18.86 -6.30 1.11
N ARG A 349 -19.71 -5.26 1.04
CA ARG A 349 -21.17 -5.46 0.91
C ARG A 349 -21.56 -6.06 -0.44
N LEU A 350 -20.96 -5.59 -1.54
CA LEU A 350 -21.16 -6.15 -2.87
C LEU A 350 -20.69 -7.61 -2.91
N PHE A 351 -19.50 -7.88 -2.43
CA PHE A 351 -18.95 -9.23 -2.40
C PHE A 351 -19.85 -10.19 -1.62
N TRP A 352 -20.37 -9.75 -0.46
CA TRP A 352 -21.32 -10.55 0.31
C TRP A 352 -22.62 -10.82 -0.44
N LEU A 353 -23.17 -9.85 -1.13
CA LEU A 353 -24.42 -10.02 -1.92
C LEU A 353 -24.21 -10.96 -3.12
N LEU A 354 -23.01 -10.95 -3.70
CA LEU A 354 -22.68 -11.75 -4.88
C LEU A 354 -22.31 -13.20 -4.52
N THR A 355 -21.64 -13.39 -3.38
CA THR A 355 -21.05 -14.70 -3.02
C THR A 355 -21.68 -15.34 -1.79
N GLY A 356 -22.44 -14.59 -0.98
CA GLY A 356 -22.93 -15.03 0.34
C GLY A 356 -21.84 -15.06 1.43
N GLU A 357 -20.60 -14.61 1.13
CA GLU A 357 -19.45 -14.68 2.02
C GLU A 357 -18.99 -13.29 2.47
N ALA A 358 -18.54 -13.16 3.71
CA ALA A 358 -17.90 -11.94 4.18
C ALA A 358 -16.53 -11.77 3.53
N TRP A 359 -16.17 -10.55 3.13
CA TRP A 359 -14.85 -10.24 2.60
C TRP A 359 -13.78 -10.47 3.66
N ASN A 360 -12.85 -11.34 3.39
CA ASN A 360 -11.76 -11.64 4.30
C ASN A 360 -10.43 -11.85 3.53
N PRO A 361 -9.63 -10.79 3.35
CA PRO A 361 -8.41 -10.86 2.54
C PRO A 361 -7.24 -11.55 3.23
N GLU A 362 -7.24 -11.59 4.55
CA GLU A 362 -6.09 -12.14 5.30
C GLU A 362 -6.37 -13.52 5.84
N THR A 363 -7.63 -13.76 6.02
CA THR A 363 -8.04 -14.92 6.78
C THR A 363 -9.34 -15.38 6.21
N TYR A 364 -9.51 -16.54 5.98
CA TYR A 364 -10.77 -17.23 5.88
C TYR A 364 -11.51 -17.20 7.23
N ALA A 365 -11.17 -16.25 8.11
CA ALA A 365 -11.65 -16.14 9.46
C ALA A 365 -12.96 -15.35 9.49
N SER A 366 -14.05 -16.06 9.61
CA SER A 366 -15.34 -15.54 10.06
C SER A 366 -15.37 -15.28 11.57
N ASP A 367 -14.35 -15.68 12.31
CA ASP A 367 -14.30 -15.68 13.78
C ASP A 367 -13.26 -14.63 14.27
N ARG A 368 -13.71 -13.79 15.22
CA ARG A 368 -12.85 -12.81 15.90
C ARG A 368 -11.60 -13.44 16.51
N ARG A 369 -11.69 -14.69 16.96
CA ARG A 369 -10.58 -15.46 17.53
C ARG A 369 -9.53 -15.82 16.48
N ASP A 370 -9.95 -16.10 15.25
CA ASP A 370 -9.03 -16.35 14.15
C ASP A 370 -8.23 -15.09 13.80
N GLN A 371 -8.90 -13.93 13.78
CA GLN A 371 -8.23 -12.65 13.59
C GLN A 371 -7.20 -12.39 14.68
N LEU A 372 -7.57 -12.59 15.94
CA LEU A 372 -6.66 -12.39 17.07
C LEU A 372 -5.48 -13.40 17.08
N ALA A 373 -5.70 -14.63 16.62
CA ALA A 373 -4.62 -15.60 16.46
C ALA A 373 -3.59 -15.14 15.44
N ARG A 374 -4.03 -14.51 14.35
CA ARG A 374 -3.15 -13.94 13.34
C ARG A 374 -2.46 -12.68 13.84
N ASP A 375 -3.17 -11.78 14.51
CA ASP A 375 -2.58 -10.57 15.08
C ASP A 375 -1.45 -10.94 16.06
N LEU A 376 -1.66 -11.94 16.92
CA LEU A 376 -0.62 -12.44 17.82
C LEU A 376 0.55 -13.08 17.05
N ALA A 377 0.26 -13.87 16.01
CA ALA A 377 1.28 -14.46 15.17
C ALA A 377 2.14 -13.39 14.49
N ARG A 378 1.49 -12.34 13.97
CA ARG A 378 2.14 -11.21 13.30
C ARG A 378 3.06 -10.45 14.24
N GLU A 379 2.60 -10.11 15.44
CA GLU A 379 3.43 -9.39 16.41
C GLU A 379 4.67 -10.20 16.83
N LEU A 380 4.52 -11.51 17.02
CA LEU A 380 5.64 -12.41 17.33
C LEU A 380 6.61 -12.53 16.15
N PHE A 381 6.08 -12.61 14.93
CA PHE A 381 6.86 -12.75 13.72
C PHE A 381 7.60 -11.44 13.41
N ASP A 382 6.90 -10.30 13.33
CA ASP A 382 7.48 -9.03 12.94
C ASP A 382 8.54 -8.55 13.94
N ALA A 383 8.21 -8.46 15.23
CA ALA A 383 9.15 -7.99 16.23
C ALA A 383 10.28 -9.00 16.50
N GLY A 384 9.91 -10.27 16.71
CA GLY A 384 10.85 -11.28 17.18
C GLY A 384 11.78 -11.79 16.11
N ARG A 385 11.23 -12.17 14.94
CA ARG A 385 12.01 -12.67 13.82
C ARG A 385 12.95 -11.60 13.26
N LEU A 386 12.44 -10.38 13.06
CA LEU A 386 13.24 -9.28 12.54
C LEU A 386 14.47 -8.99 13.42
N HIS A 387 14.27 -9.00 14.75
CA HIS A 387 15.40 -8.86 15.67
C HIS A 387 16.43 -9.98 15.50
N TYR A 388 15.97 -11.24 15.45
CA TYR A 388 16.87 -12.38 15.31
C TYR A 388 17.67 -12.31 14.00
N GLU A 389 17.01 -11.98 12.90
CA GLU A 389 17.63 -11.88 11.58
C GLU A 389 18.69 -10.77 11.52
N LYS A 390 18.46 -9.64 12.20
CA LYS A 390 19.46 -8.55 12.28
C LYS A 390 20.66 -8.90 13.15
N HIS A 391 20.43 -9.50 14.29
CA HIS A 391 21.45 -9.65 15.33
C HIS A 391 22.06 -11.07 15.41
N GLY A 392 21.51 -12.05 14.69
CA GLY A 392 21.90 -13.46 14.73
C GLY A 392 21.67 -14.13 16.09
N ARG A 393 20.90 -13.49 16.97
CA ARG A 393 20.63 -13.97 18.33
C ARG A 393 19.29 -13.49 18.84
N ALA A 394 18.71 -14.21 19.81
CA ALA A 394 17.55 -13.75 20.55
C ALA A 394 17.88 -12.51 21.40
N VAL A 395 16.85 -11.71 21.69
CA VAL A 395 16.96 -10.54 22.59
C VAL A 395 17.50 -10.95 23.95
N THR A 396 17.05 -12.08 24.48
CA THR A 396 17.50 -12.63 25.74
C THR A 396 17.61 -14.15 25.68
N THR A 397 18.54 -14.71 26.44
CA THR A 397 18.65 -16.14 26.75
C THR A 397 18.42 -16.41 28.24
N ASP A 398 18.15 -15.36 29.02
CA ASP A 398 17.83 -15.48 30.43
C ASP A 398 16.53 -16.29 30.62
N ARG A 399 16.61 -17.37 31.37
CA ARG A 399 15.49 -18.28 31.55
C ARG A 399 14.32 -17.67 32.31
N ARG A 400 14.56 -16.68 33.15
CA ARG A 400 13.51 -16.00 33.93
C ARG A 400 12.75 -15.06 33.01
N GLU A 401 13.45 -14.25 32.23
CA GLU A 401 12.83 -13.34 31.27
C GLU A 401 12.04 -14.10 30.20
N LEU A 402 12.59 -15.20 29.70
CA LEU A 402 11.87 -16.06 28.75
C LEU A 402 10.65 -16.71 29.40
N ALA A 403 10.75 -17.16 30.64
CA ALA A 403 9.59 -17.72 31.35
C ALA A 403 8.46 -16.70 31.52
N GLU A 404 8.80 -15.45 31.83
CA GLU A 404 7.84 -14.33 31.93
C GLU A 404 7.20 -14.03 30.54
N ALA A 405 8.01 -13.94 29.47
CA ALA A 405 7.54 -13.72 28.11
C ALA A 405 6.60 -14.85 27.61
N PHE A 406 7.00 -16.09 27.81
CA PHE A 406 6.17 -17.24 27.42
C PHE A 406 4.93 -17.41 28.31
N ALA A 407 4.97 -16.99 29.57
CA ALA A 407 3.78 -16.95 30.42
C ALA A 407 2.75 -15.91 29.90
N ALA A 408 3.23 -14.74 29.47
CA ALA A 408 2.38 -13.75 28.82
C ALA A 408 1.80 -14.31 27.51
N LEU A 409 2.65 -14.83 26.63
CA LEU A 409 2.23 -15.44 25.36
C LEU A 409 1.17 -16.54 25.55
N ARG A 410 1.39 -17.45 26.50
CA ARG A 410 0.46 -18.53 26.79
C ARG A 410 -0.88 -18.02 27.34
N ARG A 411 -0.86 -16.98 28.19
CA ARG A 411 -2.08 -16.34 28.72
C ARG A 411 -2.86 -15.70 27.57
N THR A 412 -2.23 -14.88 26.74
CA THR A 412 -2.88 -14.21 25.61
C THR A 412 -3.43 -15.22 24.61
N ALA A 413 -2.67 -16.26 24.26
CA ALA A 413 -3.16 -17.36 23.43
C ALA A 413 -4.37 -18.10 24.04
N ALA A 414 -4.45 -18.22 25.37
CA ALA A 414 -5.64 -18.74 26.03
C ALA A 414 -6.81 -17.76 25.98
N HIS A 415 -6.55 -16.46 26.12
CA HIS A 415 -7.58 -15.42 26.02
C HIS A 415 -8.14 -15.28 24.60
N VAL A 416 -7.38 -15.56 23.56
CA VAL A 416 -7.93 -15.65 22.18
C VAL A 416 -9.14 -16.59 22.15
N GLU A 417 -9.09 -17.70 22.87
CA GLU A 417 -10.18 -18.69 22.92
C GLU A 417 -11.30 -18.35 23.89
N THR A 418 -10.97 -17.70 25.02
CA THR A 418 -11.86 -17.56 26.17
C THR A 418 -12.33 -16.12 26.43
N ASN A 419 -11.52 -15.12 26.09
CA ASN A 419 -11.80 -13.70 26.29
C ASN A 419 -11.14 -12.84 25.18
N PRO A 420 -11.76 -12.78 23.99
CA PRO A 420 -11.19 -12.08 22.84
C PRO A 420 -10.85 -10.59 23.09
N GLU A 421 -11.60 -9.88 23.93
CA GLU A 421 -11.32 -8.47 24.24
C GLU A 421 -10.03 -8.33 25.07
N ALA A 422 -9.83 -9.19 26.05
CA ALA A 422 -8.59 -9.20 26.82
C ALA A 422 -7.39 -9.59 25.91
N ALA A 423 -7.58 -10.56 25.01
CA ALA A 423 -6.55 -10.93 24.04
C ALA A 423 -6.17 -9.75 23.15
N ALA A 424 -7.14 -9.03 22.60
CA ALA A 424 -6.89 -7.87 21.73
C ALA A 424 -6.04 -6.79 22.43
N LYS A 425 -6.36 -6.50 23.68
CA LYS A 425 -5.61 -5.56 24.51
C LYS A 425 -4.17 -6.06 24.77
N GLU A 426 -4.03 -7.29 25.20
CA GLU A 426 -2.71 -7.90 25.52
C GLU A 426 -1.82 -7.98 24.26
N ILE A 427 -2.39 -8.28 23.08
CA ILE A 427 -1.65 -8.30 21.81
C ILE A 427 -1.11 -6.89 21.52
N ALA A 428 -1.96 -5.87 21.60
CA ALA A 428 -1.56 -4.48 21.34
C ALA A 428 -0.51 -3.95 22.33
N GLU A 429 -0.58 -4.38 23.60
CA GLU A 429 0.35 -3.93 24.65
C GLU A 429 1.67 -4.70 24.65
N GLY A 430 1.71 -5.91 24.09
CA GLY A 430 2.83 -6.85 24.26
C GLY A 430 4.14 -6.48 23.55
N ILE A 431 4.11 -5.52 22.63
CA ILE A 431 5.31 -4.95 22.00
C ILE A 431 5.80 -3.68 22.69
N HIS A 432 4.97 -3.06 23.54
CA HIS A 432 5.32 -1.81 24.20
C HIS A 432 6.43 -2.00 25.23
N PRO A 433 7.42 -1.08 25.36
CA PRO A 433 8.51 -1.20 26.35
C PRO A 433 8.04 -1.37 27.78
N ALA A 434 7.00 -0.66 28.17
CA ALA A 434 6.42 -0.73 29.53
C ALA A 434 5.87 -2.11 29.88
N SER A 435 5.53 -2.96 28.91
CA SER A 435 5.08 -4.35 29.15
C SER A 435 6.23 -5.35 29.32
N GLY A 436 7.49 -4.92 29.14
CA GLY A 436 8.67 -5.80 29.12
C GLY A 436 8.85 -6.55 27.79
N GLN A 437 8.15 -6.14 26.74
CA GLN A 437 8.26 -6.64 25.35
C GLN A 437 8.17 -8.16 25.21
N PRO A 438 7.14 -8.82 25.74
CA PRO A 438 7.07 -10.28 25.72
C PRO A 438 7.07 -10.85 24.29
N TRP A 439 6.47 -10.14 23.30
CA TRP A 439 6.42 -10.62 21.92
C TRP A 439 7.79 -10.58 21.25
N LEU A 440 8.57 -9.54 21.51
CA LEU A 440 9.93 -9.42 21.01
C LEU A 440 10.84 -10.50 21.61
N LYS A 441 10.77 -10.71 22.92
CA LYS A 441 11.58 -11.74 23.62
C LYS A 441 11.20 -13.16 23.19
N ALA A 442 9.91 -13.50 23.22
CA ALA A 442 9.43 -14.82 22.81
C ALA A 442 9.66 -15.07 21.31
N GLY A 443 9.31 -14.12 20.45
CA GLY A 443 9.43 -14.25 19.01
C GLY A 443 10.87 -14.39 18.55
N SER A 444 11.81 -13.58 19.06
CA SER A 444 13.24 -13.69 18.71
C SER A 444 13.86 -15.00 19.21
N TRP A 445 13.42 -15.50 20.37
CA TRP A 445 13.87 -16.78 20.86
C TRP A 445 13.28 -17.93 20.02
N ILE A 446 12.00 -17.89 19.65
CA ILE A 446 11.38 -18.84 18.72
C ILE A 446 12.14 -18.86 17.40
N ALA A 447 12.43 -17.69 16.80
CA ALA A 447 13.20 -17.59 15.58
C ALA A 447 14.59 -18.24 15.71
N ALA A 448 15.27 -18.02 16.83
CA ALA A 448 16.55 -18.70 17.14
C ALA A 448 16.43 -20.23 17.22
N GLN A 449 15.32 -20.75 17.74
CA GLN A 449 15.09 -22.20 17.79
C GLN A 449 14.74 -22.81 16.42
N LEU A 450 14.29 -21.97 15.49
CA LEU A 450 13.88 -22.37 14.15
C LEU A 450 14.95 -22.01 13.08
N ALA A 451 16.10 -21.49 13.49
CA ALA A 451 17.13 -20.97 12.58
C ALA A 451 17.65 -21.98 11.53
N ASN A 452 17.58 -23.28 11.83
CA ASN A 452 17.97 -24.36 10.92
C ASN A 452 16.81 -24.87 10.03
N ARG A 453 15.66 -24.21 10.06
CA ARG A 453 14.53 -24.54 9.21
C ARG A 453 14.54 -23.69 7.93
N ASP A 454 13.91 -24.22 6.90
CA ASP A 454 13.64 -23.47 5.67
C ASP A 454 12.70 -22.30 5.97
N SER A 455 13.29 -21.13 6.22
CA SER A 455 12.56 -19.89 6.49
C SER A 455 11.82 -19.35 5.24
N SER A 456 12.06 -19.94 4.06
CA SER A 456 11.36 -19.53 2.82
C SER A 456 9.84 -19.66 2.93
N ARG A 457 9.37 -20.67 3.68
CA ARG A 457 7.94 -20.85 3.97
C ARG A 457 7.34 -19.67 4.72
N TRP A 458 8.07 -19.06 5.66
CA TRP A 458 7.58 -17.92 6.44
C TRP A 458 7.40 -16.68 5.58
N TYR A 459 8.32 -16.46 4.64
CA TYR A 459 8.22 -15.35 3.68
C TYR A 459 7.11 -15.59 2.66
N ARG A 460 6.82 -16.84 2.34
CA ARG A 460 5.81 -17.23 1.37
C ARG A 460 4.40 -17.22 1.96
N PHE A 461 4.24 -17.81 3.16
CA PHE A 461 2.95 -18.11 3.76
C PHE A 461 2.66 -17.32 5.05
N GLY A 462 3.58 -16.46 5.46
CA GLY A 462 3.38 -15.51 6.54
C GLY A 462 3.57 -16.04 7.96
N GLU A 463 3.12 -15.23 8.87
CA GLU A 463 3.32 -15.35 10.32
C GLU A 463 2.72 -16.62 10.96
N LEU A 464 1.65 -17.13 10.39
CA LEU A 464 1.02 -18.35 10.92
C LEU A 464 1.87 -19.58 10.71
N VAL A 465 2.58 -19.66 9.57
CA VAL A 465 3.51 -20.78 9.31
C VAL A 465 4.72 -20.72 10.24
N PHE A 466 5.16 -19.53 10.63
CA PHE A 466 6.17 -19.38 11.67
C PHE A 466 5.71 -19.97 13.00
N LEU A 467 4.45 -19.73 13.41
CA LEU A 467 3.90 -20.34 14.63
C LEU A 467 3.65 -21.84 14.49
N GLU A 468 3.24 -22.31 13.30
CA GLU A 468 3.12 -23.75 13.02
C GLU A 468 4.47 -24.47 13.18
N ASP A 469 5.54 -23.92 12.60
CA ASP A 469 6.88 -24.46 12.75
C ASP A 469 7.35 -24.48 14.21
N TRP A 470 6.93 -23.48 15.02
CA TRP A 470 7.15 -23.51 16.45
C TRP A 470 6.37 -24.62 17.16
N VAL A 471 5.10 -24.81 16.81
CA VAL A 471 4.27 -25.93 17.31
C VAL A 471 4.94 -27.26 16.99
N ASP A 472 5.36 -27.44 15.76
CA ASP A 472 6.09 -28.64 15.32
C ASP A 472 7.40 -28.83 16.05
N ARG A 473 8.14 -27.76 16.30
CA ARG A 473 9.42 -27.81 17.01
C ARG A 473 9.26 -28.35 18.43
N TYR A 474 8.32 -27.79 19.22
CA TYR A 474 8.14 -28.24 20.59
C TYR A 474 7.38 -29.57 20.73
N ARG A 475 6.67 -30.01 19.71
CA ARG A 475 6.09 -31.37 19.67
C ARG A 475 7.19 -32.44 19.56
N ARG A 476 8.24 -32.16 18.82
CA ARG A 476 9.38 -33.06 18.59
C ARG A 476 10.43 -32.98 19.70
N ASP A 477 10.62 -31.79 20.28
CA ASP A 477 11.64 -31.54 21.30
C ASP A 477 11.03 -31.46 22.71
N ARG A 478 11.18 -32.53 23.45
CA ARG A 478 10.65 -32.64 24.83
C ARG A 478 11.42 -31.80 25.85
N SER A 479 12.59 -31.26 25.50
CA SER A 479 13.37 -30.37 26.37
C SER A 479 12.72 -28.97 26.48
N ILE A 480 11.86 -28.57 25.52
CA ILE A 480 11.11 -27.32 25.57
C ILE A 480 10.04 -27.41 26.67
N PRO A 481 10.08 -26.49 27.65
CA PRO A 481 9.16 -26.53 28.80
C PRO A 481 7.70 -26.51 28.37
N ARG A 482 6.85 -27.29 29.05
CA ARG A 482 5.40 -27.27 28.77
C ARG A 482 4.78 -25.88 28.95
N ALA A 483 5.30 -25.05 29.85
CA ALA A 483 4.87 -23.69 30.09
C ALA A 483 5.13 -22.76 28.89
N TRP A 484 6.01 -23.12 27.96
CA TRP A 484 6.36 -22.37 26.76
C TRP A 484 5.61 -22.82 25.51
N ARG A 485 4.68 -23.74 25.66
CA ARG A 485 3.84 -24.26 24.57
C ARG A 485 2.49 -23.58 24.58
N PHE A 486 1.88 -23.46 23.42
CA PHE A 486 0.53 -22.91 23.31
C PHE A 486 -0.51 -23.79 24.03
N PRO A 487 -1.65 -23.21 24.48
CA PRO A 487 -2.83 -23.97 24.85
C PRO A 487 -3.33 -24.81 23.67
N ALA A 488 -3.81 -26.03 23.94
CA ALA A 488 -4.20 -26.97 22.89
C ALA A 488 -5.27 -26.43 21.91
N ALA A 489 -6.18 -25.58 22.38
CA ALA A 489 -7.19 -24.97 21.52
C ALA A 489 -6.55 -23.97 20.54
N PHE A 490 -5.69 -23.08 21.04
CA PHE A 490 -4.97 -22.11 20.21
C PHE A 490 -4.00 -22.81 19.24
N GLU A 491 -3.32 -23.87 19.70
CA GLU A 491 -2.43 -24.68 18.85
C GLU A 491 -3.19 -25.30 17.66
N ARG A 492 -4.39 -25.87 17.89
CA ARG A 492 -5.21 -26.41 16.81
C ARG A 492 -5.68 -25.32 15.84
N ARG A 493 -6.06 -24.15 16.37
CA ARG A 493 -6.45 -23.00 15.56
C ARG A 493 -5.33 -22.52 14.67
N THR A 494 -4.14 -22.31 15.23
CA THR A 494 -2.95 -21.86 14.48
C THR A 494 -2.62 -22.81 13.34
N VAL A 495 -2.60 -24.13 13.61
CA VAL A 495 -2.31 -25.15 12.60
C VAL A 495 -3.40 -25.20 11.52
N ALA A 496 -4.68 -25.08 11.90
CA ALA A 496 -5.77 -25.04 10.92
C ALA A 496 -5.72 -23.79 10.04
N LEU A 497 -5.37 -22.64 10.63
CA LEU A 497 -5.26 -21.38 9.88
C LEU A 497 -4.01 -21.33 8.99
N SER A 498 -2.88 -21.92 9.39
CA SER A 498 -1.69 -22.01 8.55
C SER A 498 -1.93 -22.92 7.33
N GLY A 499 -2.56 -24.06 7.54
CA GLY A 499 -2.94 -24.98 6.45
C GLY A 499 -3.97 -24.41 5.48
N ALA A 500 -4.81 -23.46 5.93
CA ALA A 500 -5.74 -22.78 5.05
C ALA A 500 -5.02 -21.94 3.96
N TRP A 501 -3.84 -21.40 4.24
CA TRP A 501 -3.04 -20.69 3.24
C TRP A 501 -2.56 -21.57 2.09
N GLU A 502 -2.13 -22.80 2.38
CA GLU A 502 -1.72 -23.75 1.35
C GLU A 502 -2.91 -24.15 0.45
N ASN A 503 -4.12 -24.14 1.00
CA ASN A 503 -5.35 -24.42 0.25
C ASN A 503 -5.89 -23.23 -0.56
N VAL A 504 -5.45 -22.03 -0.21
CA VAL A 504 -5.92 -20.76 -0.84
C VAL A 504 -5.12 -20.38 -2.06
N LEU A 505 -3.84 -20.58 -1.99
CA LEU A 505 -3.01 -20.60 -3.17
C LEU A 505 -3.40 -21.90 -3.88
N THR A 506 -4.29 -21.82 -4.89
CA THR A 506 -4.66 -23.02 -5.62
C THR A 506 -3.42 -23.83 -5.99
N PRO A 507 -3.52 -25.16 -6.10
CA PRO A 507 -2.37 -25.97 -6.53
C PRO A 507 -1.64 -25.40 -7.72
N GLU A 508 -2.32 -24.68 -8.61
CA GLU A 508 -1.70 -24.02 -9.75
C GLU A 508 -0.95 -22.74 -9.38
N VAL A 509 -1.46 -21.93 -8.44
CA VAL A 509 -0.70 -20.76 -7.94
C VAL A 509 0.46 -21.26 -7.10
N VAL A 510 0.30 -22.33 -6.32
CA VAL A 510 1.40 -23.00 -5.63
C VAL A 510 2.37 -23.62 -6.62
N ALA A 511 1.90 -24.30 -7.67
CA ALA A 511 2.74 -24.86 -8.72
C ALA A 511 3.43 -23.74 -9.53
N MET A 512 2.74 -22.70 -9.93
CA MET A 512 3.35 -21.51 -10.53
C MET A 512 4.35 -20.83 -9.58
N VAL A 513 4.07 -20.77 -8.27
CA VAL A 513 4.97 -20.24 -7.23
C VAL A 513 6.15 -21.17 -6.98
N VAL A 514 5.96 -22.47 -7.11
CA VAL A 514 6.98 -23.51 -6.88
C VAL A 514 7.68 -23.93 -8.18
N GLU A 515 6.96 -23.93 -9.29
CA GLU A 515 7.39 -24.50 -10.59
C GLU A 515 7.60 -23.44 -11.68
N GLY A 516 7.24 -22.19 -11.42
CA GLY A 516 7.59 -21.06 -12.29
C GLY A 516 9.11 -20.87 -12.28
N ALA A 517 9.77 -21.60 -13.14
CA ALA A 517 11.20 -21.90 -13.13
C ALA A 517 12.13 -20.69 -12.87
N PRO A 518 11.99 -19.48 -13.45
CA PRO A 518 12.98 -18.44 -13.19
C PRO A 518 12.87 -17.80 -11.81
N ALA A 519 11.69 -17.76 -11.19
CA ALA A 519 11.49 -17.18 -9.88
C ALA A 519 11.83 -18.18 -8.75
N ALA A 520 11.48 -19.45 -8.92
CA ALA A 520 11.79 -20.51 -7.97
C ALA A 520 13.29 -20.87 -7.97
N GLU A 521 13.95 -20.91 -9.15
CA GLU A 521 15.41 -21.12 -9.24
C GLU A 521 16.17 -19.94 -8.63
N ARG A 522 15.80 -18.71 -8.96
CA ARG A 522 16.42 -17.50 -8.37
C ARG A 522 16.16 -17.40 -6.86
N PHE A 523 15.00 -17.81 -6.39
CA PHE A 523 14.68 -17.92 -4.96
C PHE A 523 15.52 -19.00 -4.26
N ALA A 524 15.65 -20.17 -4.86
CA ALA A 524 16.47 -21.26 -4.35
C ALA A 524 17.96 -20.89 -4.31
N GLU A 525 18.49 -20.26 -5.36
CA GLU A 525 19.87 -19.75 -5.42
C GLU A 525 20.14 -18.67 -4.36
N VAL A 526 19.23 -17.71 -4.20
CA VAL A 526 19.37 -16.66 -3.18
C VAL A 526 19.29 -17.22 -1.77
N MET A 527 18.46 -18.23 -1.53
CA MET A 527 18.36 -18.88 -0.22
C MET A 527 19.54 -19.81 0.06
N ALA A 528 20.04 -20.57 -0.92
CA ALA A 528 21.23 -21.41 -0.81
C ALA A 528 22.51 -20.58 -0.53
N GLY A 529 22.63 -19.40 -1.13
CA GLY A 529 23.74 -18.45 -0.87
C GLY A 529 23.69 -17.78 0.51
N ARG A 530 22.59 -17.90 1.26
CA ARG A 530 22.36 -17.22 2.55
C ARG A 530 22.67 -18.03 3.80
N GLU A 531 22.92 -19.32 3.71
CA GLU A 531 23.32 -20.12 4.89
C GLU A 531 24.59 -19.60 5.58
N ALA A 532 25.31 -18.67 4.98
CA ALA A 532 26.60 -18.28 5.49
C ALA A 532 26.71 -16.83 5.98
N ARG A 533 25.97 -15.82 5.54
CA ARG A 533 26.28 -14.43 5.95
C ARG A 533 25.18 -13.39 5.68
N ILE A 534 24.84 -12.65 6.73
CA ILE A 534 24.31 -11.29 6.76
C ILE A 534 22.89 -11.17 6.18
N LEU A 535 21.94 -11.38 7.06
CA LEU A 535 20.57 -10.93 6.82
C LEU A 535 20.57 -9.39 6.77
N PRO A 536 19.96 -8.79 5.74
CA PRO A 536 19.90 -7.34 5.64
C PRO A 536 19.19 -6.73 6.85
N SER A 537 19.53 -5.50 7.19
CA SER A 537 18.79 -4.75 8.21
C SER A 537 17.32 -4.70 7.89
N PHE A 538 16.47 -5.16 8.79
CA PHE A 538 15.00 -5.08 8.65
C PHE A 538 14.44 -3.71 9.07
N ALA A 539 15.30 -2.76 9.43
CA ALA A 539 14.88 -1.39 9.67
C ALA A 539 14.02 -0.87 8.52
N ASN A 540 14.49 -1.05 7.29
CA ASN A 540 13.78 -0.63 6.08
C ASN A 540 12.43 -1.35 5.88
N ASP A 541 12.30 -2.60 6.29
CA ASP A 541 11.04 -3.33 6.18
C ASP A 541 10.02 -2.87 7.22
N LEU A 542 10.49 -2.55 8.43
CA LEU A 542 9.65 -1.94 9.46
C LEU A 542 9.21 -0.54 9.03
N VAL A 543 10.11 0.27 8.50
CA VAL A 543 9.79 1.58 7.92
C VAL A 543 8.73 1.47 6.83
N ALA A 544 8.88 0.53 5.90
CA ALA A 544 7.88 0.28 4.85
C ALA A 544 6.53 -0.19 5.42
N ALA A 545 6.54 -0.99 6.48
CA ALA A 545 5.32 -1.43 7.16
C ALA A 545 4.62 -0.28 7.90
N VAL A 546 5.39 0.65 8.48
CA VAL A 546 4.86 1.90 9.06
C VAL A 546 4.18 2.74 8.00
N GLU A 547 4.88 3.04 6.91
CA GLU A 547 4.36 3.83 5.79
C GLU A 547 3.05 3.23 5.25
N LEU A 548 3.02 1.92 5.04
CA LEU A 548 1.83 1.22 4.57
C LEU A 548 0.66 1.30 5.56
N SER A 549 0.95 1.19 6.86
CA SER A 549 -0.06 1.30 7.92
C SER A 549 -0.66 2.71 7.95
N PHE A 550 0.18 3.73 7.80
CA PHE A 550 -0.27 5.12 7.68
C PHE A 550 -1.16 5.34 6.44
N GLN A 551 -0.73 4.85 5.28
CA GLN A 551 -1.50 4.94 4.04
C GLN A 551 -2.87 4.29 4.14
N ARG A 552 -2.99 3.24 4.96
CA ARG A 552 -4.26 2.53 5.23
C ARG A 552 -5.10 3.17 6.33
N GLY A 553 -4.63 4.24 6.95
CA GLY A 553 -5.30 4.90 8.07
C GLY A 553 -5.19 4.14 9.41
N ASP A 554 -4.37 3.08 9.47
CA ASP A 554 -4.09 2.37 10.72
C ASP A 554 -2.95 3.05 11.49
N VAL A 555 -3.26 4.23 12.00
CA VAL A 555 -2.32 5.09 12.74
C VAL A 555 -1.79 4.39 14.00
N ALA A 556 -2.64 3.63 14.69
CA ALA A 556 -2.23 2.90 15.89
C ALA A 556 -1.17 1.84 15.59
N ARG A 557 -1.32 1.10 14.48
CA ARG A 557 -0.33 0.14 14.01
C ARG A 557 0.95 0.83 13.54
N ALA A 558 0.82 1.90 12.76
CA ALA A 558 1.97 2.68 12.29
C ALA A 558 2.83 3.15 13.47
N ARG A 559 2.19 3.66 14.53
CA ARG A 559 2.86 4.13 15.74
C ARG A 559 3.60 3.01 16.48
N ARG A 560 2.95 1.83 16.65
CA ARG A 560 3.61 0.67 17.28
C ARG A 560 4.84 0.22 16.50
N LEU A 561 4.70 0.09 15.18
CA LEU A 561 5.79 -0.35 14.31
C LEU A 561 6.95 0.65 14.28
N ALA A 562 6.67 1.96 14.26
CA ALA A 562 7.68 3.00 14.29
C ALA A 562 8.49 2.97 15.58
N ASN A 563 7.81 2.91 16.73
CA ASN A 563 8.46 2.76 18.03
C ASN A 563 9.32 1.49 18.08
N THR A 564 8.79 0.35 17.62
CA THR A 564 9.55 -0.91 17.54
C THR A 564 10.78 -0.77 16.63
N ALA A 565 10.65 -0.09 15.50
CA ALA A 565 11.77 0.13 14.59
C ALA A 565 12.90 0.92 15.26
N ALA A 566 12.58 2.04 15.90
CA ALA A 566 13.58 2.88 16.55
C ALA A 566 14.20 2.23 17.80
N GLU A 567 13.44 1.41 18.54
CA GLU A 567 13.98 0.66 19.68
C GLU A 567 14.92 -0.47 19.25
N LEU A 568 14.58 -1.21 18.20
CA LEU A 568 15.41 -2.27 17.66
C LEU A 568 16.67 -1.73 16.97
N TYR A 569 16.54 -0.56 16.36
CA TYR A 569 17.57 0.05 15.51
C TYR A 569 17.86 1.49 15.90
N PRO A 570 18.26 1.75 17.16
CA PRO A 570 18.40 3.12 17.66
C PRO A 570 19.49 3.94 16.95
N GLU A 571 20.40 3.28 16.25
CA GLU A 571 21.48 3.91 15.45
C GLU A 571 21.18 3.83 13.93
N ASP A 572 19.98 3.43 13.55
CA ASP A 572 19.52 3.46 12.16
C ASP A 572 18.72 4.75 11.89
N ALA A 573 19.18 5.51 10.89
CA ALA A 573 18.61 6.81 10.57
C ALA A 573 17.16 6.72 10.06
N GLU A 574 16.83 5.69 9.27
CA GLU A 574 15.50 5.52 8.70
C GLU A 574 14.49 5.09 9.78
N ALA A 575 14.89 4.14 10.64
CA ALA A 575 14.05 3.69 11.76
C ALA A 575 13.77 4.83 12.77
N THR A 576 14.83 5.59 13.11
CA THR A 576 14.69 6.77 13.99
C THR A 576 13.86 7.87 13.32
N GLY A 577 14.07 8.06 12.02
CA GLY A 577 13.38 9.10 11.26
C GLY A 577 11.89 8.84 11.08
N ILE A 578 11.48 7.59 10.78
CA ILE A 578 10.07 7.26 10.63
C ILE A 578 9.31 7.37 11.96
N GLU A 579 9.94 7.02 13.10
CA GLU A 579 9.34 7.26 14.41
C GLU A 579 9.12 8.75 14.65
N GLY A 580 10.12 9.58 14.34
CA GLY A 580 10.01 11.03 14.44
C GLY A 580 8.88 11.62 13.59
N VAL A 581 8.68 11.13 12.37
CA VAL A 581 7.56 11.51 11.51
C VAL A 581 6.23 11.13 12.15
N VAL A 582 6.11 9.87 12.61
CA VAL A 582 4.88 9.36 13.21
C VAL A 582 4.49 10.15 14.44
N LEU A 583 5.42 10.38 15.36
CA LEU A 583 5.18 11.17 16.59
C LEU A 583 4.77 12.62 16.26
N SER A 584 5.46 13.25 15.30
CA SER A 584 5.12 14.62 14.87
C SER A 584 3.70 14.75 14.32
N LEU A 585 3.22 13.72 13.62
CA LEU A 585 1.90 13.70 12.99
C LEU A 585 0.78 13.18 13.91
N THR A 586 1.11 12.57 15.06
CA THR A 586 0.13 11.90 15.94
C THR A 586 0.00 12.51 17.33
N GLY A 587 0.43 13.75 17.50
CA GLY A 587 0.19 14.55 18.70
C GLY A 587 1.32 14.58 19.73
N GLU A 588 2.53 14.12 19.36
CA GLU A 588 3.74 14.22 20.17
C GLU A 588 4.89 14.94 19.41
N PRO A 589 4.65 16.16 18.91
CA PRO A 589 5.56 16.83 17.99
C PRO A 589 6.94 17.17 18.59
N ALA A 590 7.01 17.47 19.87
CA ALA A 590 8.28 17.78 20.54
C ALA A 590 9.21 16.56 20.55
N GLU A 591 8.70 15.37 20.86
CA GLU A 591 9.43 14.11 20.83
C GLU A 591 9.75 13.71 19.39
N GLY A 592 8.80 13.85 18.48
CA GLY A 592 8.97 13.61 17.06
C GLY A 592 10.09 14.45 16.46
N CYS A 593 10.16 15.75 16.77
CA CYS A 593 11.23 16.64 16.33
C CYS A 593 12.61 16.21 16.89
N ALA A 594 12.67 15.74 18.14
CA ALA A 594 13.91 15.24 18.72
C ALA A 594 14.42 13.97 18.00
N MET A 595 13.52 13.07 17.62
CA MET A 595 13.85 11.87 16.87
C MET A 595 14.28 12.19 15.45
N LEU A 596 13.63 13.13 14.77
CA LEU A 596 14.03 13.61 13.44
C LEU A 596 15.41 14.27 13.48
N ALA A 597 15.69 15.07 14.49
CA ALA A 597 17.00 15.65 14.69
C ALA A 597 18.08 14.57 14.95
N LYS A 598 17.76 13.50 15.66
CA LYS A 598 18.63 12.35 15.83
C LYS A 598 18.87 11.62 14.50
N SER A 599 17.82 11.34 13.74
CA SER A 599 17.89 10.75 12.40
C SER A 599 18.83 11.55 11.48
N ALA A 600 18.69 12.88 11.46
CA ALA A 600 19.52 13.76 10.65
C ALA A 600 21.02 13.73 11.04
N ARG A 601 21.32 13.53 12.33
CA ARG A 601 22.73 13.35 12.79
C ARG A 601 23.30 11.99 12.43
N LEU A 602 22.45 10.95 12.38
CA LEU A 602 22.87 9.60 11.99
C LEU A 602 23.11 9.50 10.48
N ASP A 603 22.20 10.00 9.68
CA ASP A 603 22.36 10.16 8.22
C ASP A 603 21.56 11.39 7.74
N ALA A 604 22.27 12.35 7.20
CA ALA A 604 21.67 13.56 6.63
C ALA A 604 20.86 13.33 5.35
N ARG A 605 20.83 12.09 4.85
CA ARG A 605 19.95 11.60 3.77
C ARG A 605 18.68 11.01 4.37
N GLY A 606 17.83 10.34 3.64
CA GLY A 606 16.63 9.70 4.18
C GLY A 606 15.66 10.70 4.86
N TYR A 607 15.07 10.31 5.98
CA TYR A 607 14.15 11.17 6.75
C TYR A 607 14.86 12.39 7.37
N GLY A 608 16.15 12.29 7.65
CA GLY A 608 16.98 13.37 8.19
C GLY A 608 17.38 14.45 7.17
N ARG A 609 17.03 14.32 5.88
CA ARG A 609 17.43 15.29 4.86
C ARG A 609 16.73 16.65 5.04
N ALA A 610 17.44 17.69 4.62
CA ALA A 610 16.98 19.08 4.70
C ALA A 610 15.56 19.30 4.17
N SER A 611 15.21 18.73 3.01
CA SER A 611 13.89 18.89 2.41
C SER A 611 12.76 18.26 3.24
N ASN A 612 12.99 17.11 3.85
CA ASN A 612 11.98 16.45 4.71
C ASN A 612 11.77 17.23 6.00
N LEU A 613 12.86 17.66 6.64
CA LEU A 613 12.79 18.43 7.87
C LEU A 613 12.07 19.76 7.68
N ARG A 614 12.34 20.45 6.53
CA ARG A 614 11.58 21.65 6.14
C ARG A 614 10.08 21.37 6.00
N SER A 615 9.73 20.30 5.31
CA SER A 615 8.33 19.97 5.05
C SER A 615 7.54 19.63 6.31
N ILE A 616 8.18 18.96 7.25
CA ILE A 616 7.56 18.68 8.56
C ILE A 616 7.44 19.97 9.37
N ALA A 617 8.45 20.83 9.32
CA ALA A 617 8.38 22.14 9.97
C ALA A 617 7.29 23.04 9.37
N ASP A 618 7.10 23.02 8.05
CA ASP A 618 6.02 23.73 7.36
C ASP A 618 4.63 23.21 7.80
N PHE A 619 4.50 21.88 7.92
CA PHE A 619 3.29 21.27 8.48
C PHE A 619 3.04 21.73 9.91
N LEU A 620 4.03 21.65 10.80
CA LEU A 620 3.91 22.09 12.19
C LEU A 620 3.57 23.60 12.29
N ASN A 621 4.17 24.41 11.44
CA ASN A 621 3.83 25.83 11.32
C ASN A 621 2.37 26.05 10.86
N GLY A 622 1.84 25.19 10.00
CA GLY A 622 0.45 25.21 9.55
C GLY A 622 -0.54 24.89 10.68
N GLU A 623 -0.16 23.97 11.56
CA GLU A 623 -0.93 23.56 12.75
C GLU A 623 -0.69 24.46 13.98
N GLU A 624 -0.06 25.62 13.81
CA GLU A 624 0.28 26.60 14.88
C GLU A 624 1.29 26.08 15.93
N MET A 625 1.98 24.96 15.68
CA MET A 625 3.04 24.39 16.51
C MET A 625 4.40 25.01 16.17
N ILE A 626 4.51 26.33 16.36
CA ILE A 626 5.64 27.13 15.85
C ILE A 626 6.92 26.84 16.65
N ASP A 627 6.82 26.53 17.93
CA ASP A 627 7.98 26.24 18.78
C ASP A 627 8.67 24.93 18.37
N GLU A 628 7.89 23.93 18.07
CA GLU A 628 8.36 22.63 17.59
C GLU A 628 8.97 22.77 16.18
N ALA A 629 8.35 23.54 15.29
CA ALA A 629 8.90 23.83 13.99
C ALA A 629 10.26 24.54 14.07
N ILE A 630 10.40 25.53 14.96
CA ILE A 630 11.68 26.23 15.23
C ILE A 630 12.71 25.24 15.75
N ALA A 631 12.40 24.42 16.74
CA ALA A 631 13.32 23.46 17.32
C ALA A 631 13.81 22.45 16.28
N LEU A 632 12.92 21.96 15.39
CA LEU A 632 13.28 21.08 14.31
C LEU A 632 14.21 21.77 13.30
N LEU A 633 13.90 23.00 12.90
CA LEU A 633 14.69 23.77 11.92
C LEU A 633 16.04 24.24 12.48
N GLU A 634 16.15 24.56 13.77
CA GLU A 634 17.44 24.84 14.44
C GLU A 634 18.37 23.61 14.38
N ASN A 635 17.82 22.41 14.63
CA ASN A 635 18.58 21.17 14.47
C ASN A 635 18.90 20.88 13.00
N ALA A 636 17.97 21.11 12.10
CA ALA A 636 18.22 20.96 10.66
C ALA A 636 19.33 21.90 10.17
N ALA A 637 19.33 23.15 10.60
CA ALA A 637 20.37 24.12 10.26
C ALA A 637 21.75 23.75 10.83
N ALA A 638 21.80 23.04 11.95
CA ALA A 638 23.05 22.52 12.50
C ALA A 638 23.63 21.37 11.67
N VAL A 639 22.77 20.49 11.14
CA VAL A 639 23.19 19.32 10.33
C VAL A 639 23.41 19.72 8.86
N HIS A 640 22.55 20.57 8.32
CA HIS A 640 22.54 21.01 6.92
C HIS A 640 22.93 22.49 6.80
N ALA A 641 24.03 22.87 7.41
CA ALA A 641 24.46 24.27 7.47
C ALA A 641 24.65 24.93 6.09
N GLY A 642 24.85 24.15 5.04
CA GLY A 642 24.99 24.61 3.65
C GLY A 642 23.68 24.61 2.86
N ASP A 643 22.51 24.34 3.45
CA ASP A 643 21.22 24.36 2.76
C ASP A 643 20.50 25.70 3.00
N ALA A 644 20.48 26.56 1.97
CA ALA A 644 19.83 27.86 2.04
C ALA A 644 18.32 27.78 2.38
N GLY A 645 17.64 26.75 1.90
CA GLY A 645 16.22 26.55 2.15
C GLY A 645 15.88 26.23 3.61
N VAL A 646 16.78 25.55 4.34
CA VAL A 646 16.62 25.32 5.79
C VAL A 646 16.70 26.63 6.54
N HIS A 647 17.69 27.49 6.21
CA HIS A 647 17.83 28.79 6.84
C HIS A 647 16.70 29.74 6.49
N LEU A 648 16.16 29.66 5.26
CA LEU A 648 14.97 30.41 4.86
C LEU A 648 13.73 30.00 5.65
N ALA A 649 13.46 28.70 5.76
CA ALA A 649 12.33 28.17 6.54
C ALA A 649 12.44 28.51 8.03
N LEU A 650 13.67 28.45 8.58
CA LEU A 650 13.92 28.86 9.94
C LEU A 650 13.65 30.36 10.17
N GLY A 651 14.02 31.18 9.21
CA GLY A 651 13.70 32.62 9.20
C GLY A 651 12.19 32.88 9.18
N ASP A 652 11.46 32.14 8.35
CA ASP A 652 9.99 32.24 8.25
C ASP A 652 9.31 31.80 9.58
N ALA A 653 9.79 30.75 10.23
CA ALA A 653 9.28 30.30 11.54
C ALA A 653 9.58 31.33 12.65
N TYR A 654 10.77 31.91 12.69
CA TYR A 654 11.09 32.97 13.62
C TYR A 654 10.25 34.24 13.38
N ALA A 655 10.03 34.61 12.12
CA ALA A 655 9.20 35.75 11.77
C ALA A 655 7.75 35.55 12.23
N LYS A 656 7.20 34.36 12.01
CA LYS A 656 5.85 33.97 12.45
C LYS A 656 5.71 34.03 13.98
N LYS A 657 6.78 33.67 14.72
CA LYS A 657 6.83 33.80 16.18
C LYS A 657 7.08 35.25 16.67
N GLY A 658 7.35 36.18 15.77
CA GLY A 658 7.66 37.57 16.11
C GLY A 658 9.12 37.83 16.53
N LEU A 659 10.02 36.86 16.34
CA LEU A 659 11.45 36.94 16.68
C LEU A 659 12.25 37.57 15.53
N ARG A 660 12.00 38.87 15.29
CA ARG A 660 12.48 39.60 14.10
C ARG A 660 13.99 39.57 13.89
N GLU A 661 14.79 39.73 14.94
CA GLU A 661 16.26 39.71 14.82
C GLU A 661 16.77 38.34 14.44
N LYS A 662 16.25 37.26 15.05
CA LYS A 662 16.60 35.87 14.66
C LYS A 662 16.15 35.55 13.23
N ALA A 663 14.98 36.02 12.82
CA ALA A 663 14.51 35.84 11.44
C ALA A 663 15.47 36.49 10.44
N LYS A 664 15.87 37.74 10.71
CA LYS A 664 16.82 38.47 9.88
C LYS A 664 18.16 37.72 9.78
N GLU A 665 18.72 37.24 10.89
CA GLU A 665 19.98 36.49 10.91
C GLU A 665 19.86 35.19 10.07
N ALA A 666 18.73 34.50 10.15
CA ALA A 666 18.51 33.30 9.36
C ALA A 666 18.39 33.59 7.86
N TYR A 667 17.70 34.67 7.46
CA TYR A 667 17.64 35.09 6.05
C TYR A 667 19.00 35.54 5.51
N GLU A 668 19.81 36.24 6.32
CA GLU A 668 21.17 36.62 5.93
C GLU A 668 22.06 35.38 5.71
N LYS A 669 21.92 34.34 6.53
CA LYS A 669 22.58 33.06 6.30
C LYS A 669 22.10 32.36 5.02
N ALA A 670 20.79 32.38 4.75
CA ALA A 670 20.27 31.82 3.51
C ALA A 670 20.87 32.52 2.29
N LEU A 671 20.96 33.85 2.29
CA LEU A 671 21.59 34.64 1.21
C LEU A 671 23.10 34.45 1.12
N ALA A 672 23.79 34.19 2.23
CA ALA A 672 25.21 33.89 2.20
C ALA A 672 25.50 32.55 1.50
N ILE A 673 24.57 31.58 1.57
CA ILE A 673 24.65 30.27 0.94
C ILE A 673 24.18 30.34 -0.52
N ASP A 674 23.05 30.97 -0.76
CA ASP A 674 22.47 31.21 -2.09
C ASP A 674 22.25 32.73 -2.33
N PRO A 675 23.27 33.41 -2.85
CA PRO A 675 23.19 34.87 -3.12
C PRO A 675 22.13 35.27 -4.13
N ASP A 676 21.63 34.34 -4.94
CA ASP A 676 20.66 34.61 -5.98
C ASP A 676 19.22 34.28 -5.57
N SER A 677 18.99 33.80 -4.34
CA SER A 677 17.65 33.51 -3.84
C SER A 677 16.75 34.74 -3.82
N PRO A 678 15.69 34.81 -4.66
CA PRO A 678 14.75 35.91 -4.65
C PRO A 678 13.91 35.94 -3.38
N GLU A 679 13.55 34.77 -2.83
CA GLU A 679 12.74 34.63 -1.64
C GLU A 679 13.45 35.19 -0.39
N ALA A 680 14.72 34.88 -0.23
CA ALA A 680 15.48 35.37 0.91
C ALA A 680 15.71 36.89 0.84
N ARG A 681 15.89 37.45 -0.39
CA ARG A 681 16.00 38.90 -0.59
C ARG A 681 14.68 39.61 -0.25
N GLU A 682 13.54 39.08 -0.73
CA GLU A 682 12.22 39.65 -0.47
C GLU A 682 11.93 39.69 1.04
N ARG A 683 12.26 38.64 1.79
CA ARG A 683 12.02 38.59 3.23
C ARG A 683 12.94 39.52 4.03
N LEU A 684 14.13 39.78 3.54
CA LEU A 684 15.07 40.71 4.18
C LEU A 684 14.75 42.18 3.89
N HIS A 685 14.35 42.50 2.66
CA HIS A 685 14.27 43.88 2.17
C HIS A 685 12.86 44.33 1.78
N GLY A 686 11.87 43.41 1.86
CA GLY A 686 10.52 43.65 1.31
C GLY A 686 10.44 43.46 -0.21
N PRO A 687 9.24 43.39 -0.78
CA PRO A 687 9.07 43.17 -2.21
C PRO A 687 9.81 44.29 -3.00
N SER A 688 10.64 43.86 -3.95
CA SER A 688 11.28 44.77 -4.90
C SER A 688 10.19 45.47 -5.68
N SER A 689 10.10 46.77 -5.53
CA SER A 689 9.16 47.67 -6.23
C SER A 689 9.36 47.67 -7.73
#